data_5208e42907a0b1b8d85f782997a379f7
#
_entry.id   5208e42907a0b1b8d85f782997a379f7
#
_cell.length_a   1.000
_cell.length_b   1.000
_cell.length_c   1.000
_cell.angle_alpha   90.00
_cell.angle_beta   90.00
_cell.angle_gamma   90.00
#
_symmetry.space_group_name_H-M   'P 1'
#
loop_
_entity.id
_entity.type
_entity.pdbx_description
1 polymer ?
#
loop_
_entity_poly.entity_id
_entity_poly.type
_entity_poly.pdbx_seq_one_letter_code
_entity_poly.pdbx_strand_id
1 'polypeptide(L)'
;MFNIKKLTGSILFLFATHAGMAQQTSPVDFVNPLIGTESKYELSNGNTYPAIARPWGMNFWTPQTGNMGDGWVYTYTADKIKGFKQTHQPSPWNNDYGQFSIMPITGTPQFDQEKRASWFSHKAEIAKPYYYSVYLADHDVTTELSPSQRAAIFQFTFPKTDSAYVIIDAFDKGSYIKVIPQENKIIGYSTKNSGGVPENFKNYFVITFDRPFSYKAAVKSGAISKDELEIQDNHAGAVVGFSSLKRGEKVTARIASSFISFEQAELNLKEVKSKTFQQVVDEGKAQWNEILGRVQVEDHNIDRLRTFYSSLYRSTLFPRDFSEIDGTGKRMHYSPYNGQVLPGEMFTDTGFWDTFRSLFPLLNLLYPSMNDRMQEGLVNAYKESGYLPEWASPGHRASMIGNNSASIVADALMTDRKGYDKDLLWEALKHGANSAYPKHSSTGRFGYEYYNKLGYIPADVKVDQNVARSLEYAYNDWCIYEFGKALGKPEAETAIYATRAMNYKNLFDPSTKLMRGKKADGSFVSDFDPSAWSREYTEGNAWHWSFCVFHDPQGLINLMGGNKSFVSMLDTVFVIPSYEGMKSRGMIHEMREMQVMNMGQYAHGNQPIQHMPYLYNYAAEPWKAQYWVRKIMDKLYLPTPDGYCGDEDNGQTSAWYVFSSLGFYPVSPASGEYVIGSPQFDKVTLNLENGKKVNIQAKQQGANQVYVDQLTWNGKPYNHNYIRYKDLLQGAKLDFKMSEAPNKNRGTKKEDAPYSFSNEKIKGK
;
A
#
# COMPACT_ATOMS: atom_id res chain seq x y z
N MET A 1 81.30 -39.84 26.05
CA MET A 1 80.38 -40.83 25.42
C MET A 1 79.04 -40.70 26.16
N PHE A 2 78.12 -39.98 25.61
CA PHE A 2 76.74 -39.97 26.13
C PHE A 2 75.77 -40.05 24.92
N ASN A 3 74.94 -41.08 24.94
CA ASN A 3 73.93 -41.40 23.95
C ASN A 3 72.74 -40.50 24.14
N ILE A 4 72.32 -39.74 23.11
CA ILE A 4 71.06 -39.01 23.12
C ILE A 4 70.07 -39.76 22.20
N LYS A 5 69.07 -40.41 22.85
CA LYS A 5 67.90 -40.98 22.17
C LYS A 5 66.96 -39.87 21.67
N LYS A 6 66.66 -39.85 20.38
CA LYS A 6 65.68 -39.01 19.73
C LYS A 6 64.29 -39.48 20.17
N LEU A 7 63.53 -38.57 20.78
CA LEU A 7 62.07 -38.73 20.99
C LEU A 7 61.35 -37.89 19.89
N THR A 8 60.81 -38.59 18.89
CA THR A 8 59.93 -37.98 17.92
C THR A 8 58.49 -38.02 18.44
N GLY A 9 58.02 -36.87 18.95
CA GLY A 9 56.59 -36.66 19.29
C GLY A 9 55.81 -36.16 18.05
N SER A 10 54.91 -36.96 17.56
CA SER A 10 53.96 -36.53 16.50
C SER A 10 52.87 -35.69 17.14
N ILE A 11 52.86 -34.39 16.82
CA ILE A 11 51.72 -33.49 17.19
C ILE A 11 50.72 -33.62 16.07
N LEU A 12 49.57 -34.29 16.34
CA LEU A 12 48.39 -34.28 15.49
C LEU A 12 47.72 -32.93 15.63
N PHE A 13 47.80 -32.05 14.62
CA PHE A 13 46.96 -30.87 14.51
C PHE A 13 45.57 -31.34 14.03
N LEU A 14 44.59 -31.37 14.93
CA LEU A 14 43.17 -31.41 14.56
C LEU A 14 42.79 -30.06 13.98
N PHE A 15 42.71 -29.93 12.66
CA PHE A 15 42.01 -28.89 11.99
C PHE A 15 40.48 -29.11 12.22
N ALA A 16 39.91 -28.43 13.22
CA ALA A 16 38.49 -28.24 13.29
C ALA A 16 38.06 -27.33 12.14
N THR A 17 37.60 -27.92 11.03
CA THR A 17 36.90 -27.18 9.98
C THR A 17 35.59 -26.68 10.58
N HIS A 18 35.57 -25.44 11.06
CA HIS A 18 34.33 -24.71 11.19
C HIS A 18 33.78 -24.48 9.79
N ALA A 19 32.97 -25.42 9.30
CA ALA A 19 32.06 -25.13 8.22
C ALA A 19 31.10 -24.07 8.79
N GLY A 20 31.41 -22.80 8.53
CA GLY A 20 30.49 -21.73 8.73
C GLY A 20 29.24 -22.08 7.90
N MET A 21 28.16 -22.48 8.54
CA MET A 21 26.86 -22.48 7.89
C MET A 21 26.64 -21.06 7.44
N ALA A 22 26.80 -20.79 6.13
CA ALA A 22 26.35 -19.55 5.55
C ALA A 22 24.90 -19.43 5.93
N GLN A 23 24.57 -18.45 6.78
CA GLN A 23 23.21 -18.22 7.24
C GLN A 23 22.39 -17.94 5.98
N GLN A 24 21.50 -18.88 5.63
CA GLN A 24 20.69 -18.76 4.44
C GLN A 24 19.85 -17.48 4.58
N THR A 25 20.13 -16.49 3.73
CA THR A 25 19.46 -15.18 3.74
C THR A 25 17.97 -15.41 3.49
N SER A 26 17.14 -14.98 4.44
CA SER A 26 15.68 -15.14 4.33
C SER A 26 15.05 -13.92 3.64
N PRO A 27 13.87 -14.03 3.05
CA PRO A 27 13.20 -12.94 2.35
C PRO A 27 13.14 -11.63 3.13
N VAL A 28 12.85 -11.68 4.42
CA VAL A 28 12.74 -10.48 5.27
C VAL A 28 14.09 -9.78 5.50
N ASP A 29 15.21 -10.47 5.32
CA ASP A 29 16.53 -9.87 5.50
C ASP A 29 16.86 -8.87 4.37
N PHE A 30 16.22 -9.00 3.19
CA PHE A 30 16.31 -8.05 2.07
C PHE A 30 15.43 -6.81 2.24
N VAL A 31 14.43 -6.84 3.12
CA VAL A 31 13.50 -5.72 3.28
C VAL A 31 14.19 -4.51 3.89
N ASN A 32 14.05 -3.37 3.22
CA ASN A 32 14.45 -2.05 3.71
C ASN A 32 13.21 -1.16 3.89
N PRO A 33 12.69 -0.98 5.13
CA PRO A 33 11.55 -0.12 5.40
C PRO A 33 11.79 1.37 5.14
N LEU A 34 13.05 1.79 4.92
CA LEU A 34 13.42 3.19 4.64
C LEU A 34 13.22 3.58 3.18
N ILE A 35 12.95 2.64 2.27
CA ILE A 35 12.66 2.98 0.86
C ILE A 35 11.41 3.85 0.79
N GLY A 36 11.47 4.96 0.07
CA GLY A 36 10.35 5.88 -0.12
C GLY A 36 10.18 6.93 0.98
N THR A 37 11.15 7.05 1.91
CA THR A 37 11.04 7.95 3.07
C THR A 37 11.72 9.31 2.87
N GLU A 38 12.40 9.54 1.74
CA GLU A 38 13.00 10.82 1.39
C GLU A 38 12.05 11.66 0.53
N SER A 39 10.94 12.07 1.12
CA SER A 39 9.90 12.86 0.46
C SER A 39 9.69 14.20 1.15
N LYS A 40 9.14 15.14 0.40
CA LYS A 40 8.70 16.44 0.88
C LYS A 40 7.42 16.86 0.15
N TYR A 41 6.76 17.92 0.64
CA TYR A 41 5.49 18.41 0.10
C TYR A 41 5.51 18.65 -1.41
N GLU A 42 6.62 19.16 -1.97
CA GLU A 42 6.72 19.53 -3.38
C GLU A 42 7.17 18.40 -4.31
N LEU A 43 7.67 17.30 -3.76
CA LEU A 43 8.19 16.16 -4.54
C LEU A 43 8.10 14.88 -3.71
N SER A 44 7.30 13.94 -4.15
CA SER A 44 7.21 12.61 -3.54
C SER A 44 8.24 11.66 -4.15
N ASN A 45 8.94 10.97 -3.26
CA ASN A 45 9.77 9.80 -3.57
C ASN A 45 9.22 8.55 -2.86
N GLY A 46 7.89 8.51 -2.64
CA GLY A 46 7.18 7.42 -1.99
C GLY A 46 6.16 7.89 -0.95
N ASN A 47 6.41 9.03 -0.29
CA ASN A 47 5.59 9.54 0.82
C ASN A 47 5.34 8.47 1.90
N THR A 48 6.35 7.65 2.20
CA THR A 48 6.28 6.57 3.16
C THR A 48 7.03 6.91 4.45
N TYR A 49 6.90 6.05 5.43
CA TYR A 49 7.68 6.02 6.67
C TYR A 49 8.11 4.58 6.94
N PRO A 50 9.15 4.34 7.79
CA PRO A 50 9.52 3.00 8.19
C PRO A 50 8.41 2.40 9.07
N ALA A 51 7.52 1.60 8.46
CA ALA A 51 6.43 0.95 9.16
C ALA A 51 6.94 -0.30 9.88
N ILE A 52 7.16 -0.19 11.18
CA ILE A 52 7.51 -1.32 12.03
C ILE A 52 6.20 -1.93 12.53
N ALA A 53 5.81 -3.05 11.91
CA ALA A 53 4.48 -3.63 12.08
C ALA A 53 4.48 -5.12 11.80
N ARG A 54 3.34 -5.78 12.06
CA ARG A 54 3.03 -7.11 11.51
C ARG A 54 2.33 -6.95 10.16
N PRO A 55 2.31 -7.98 9.29
CA PRO A 55 1.52 -7.95 8.07
C PRO A 55 0.06 -7.59 8.36
N TRP A 56 -0.47 -6.60 7.65
CA TRP A 56 -1.81 -6.04 7.88
C TRP A 56 -2.12 -5.72 9.35
N GLY A 57 -1.10 -5.33 10.13
CA GLY A 57 -1.23 -5.05 11.55
C GLY A 57 -2.16 -3.89 11.86
N MET A 58 -2.89 -3.95 12.99
CA MET A 58 -3.72 -2.84 13.43
C MET A 58 -2.88 -1.59 13.71
N ASN A 59 -1.72 -1.75 14.34
CA ASN A 59 -0.85 -0.66 14.75
C ASN A 59 0.49 -0.71 14.02
N PHE A 60 0.89 0.43 13.46
CA PHE A 60 2.25 0.62 12.98
C PHE A 60 3.02 1.53 13.92
N TRP A 61 4.31 1.26 14.06
CA TRP A 61 5.23 2.08 14.83
C TRP A 61 6.29 2.68 13.92
N THR A 62 6.66 3.93 14.19
CA THR A 62 7.68 4.64 13.41
C THR A 62 8.40 5.65 14.29
N PRO A 63 9.72 5.90 14.10
CA PRO A 63 10.34 7.09 14.65
C PRO A 63 9.63 8.33 14.10
N GLN A 64 9.46 9.34 14.94
CA GLN A 64 8.85 10.61 14.59
C GLN A 64 9.94 11.66 14.41
N THR A 65 10.11 12.19 13.20
CA THR A 65 11.00 13.32 12.91
C THR A 65 10.22 14.61 12.64
N GLY A 66 9.01 14.51 12.09
CA GLY A 66 8.09 15.63 11.86
C GLY A 66 7.42 16.13 13.15
N ASN A 67 6.74 17.25 13.05
CA ASN A 67 5.99 17.82 14.16
C ASN A 67 4.65 17.10 14.38
N MET A 68 4.04 17.32 15.54
CA MET A 68 2.69 16.84 15.83
C MET A 68 1.70 17.34 14.77
N GLY A 69 0.99 16.38 14.14
CA GLY A 69 0.00 16.68 13.09
C GLY A 69 0.62 16.87 11.70
N ASP A 70 1.94 16.76 11.55
CA ASP A 70 2.59 16.76 10.25
C ASP A 70 2.26 15.48 9.47
N GLY A 71 1.95 15.63 8.17
CA GLY A 71 1.74 14.50 7.27
C GLY A 71 3.01 13.68 7.04
N TRP A 72 4.19 14.32 7.08
CA TRP A 72 5.49 13.66 6.98
C TRP A 72 6.00 13.27 8.37
N VAL A 73 5.44 12.20 8.94
CA VAL A 73 5.77 11.71 10.29
C VAL A 73 7.24 11.34 10.44
N TYR A 74 7.85 10.85 9.39
CA TYR A 74 9.29 10.56 9.28
C TYR A 74 9.80 11.02 7.90
N THR A 75 10.97 11.67 7.90
CA THR A 75 11.68 12.05 6.68
C THR A 75 13.13 11.62 6.83
N TYR A 76 13.67 10.88 5.84
CA TYR A 76 15.05 10.35 5.89
C TYR A 76 16.11 11.44 6.04
N THR A 77 15.89 12.62 5.48
CA THR A 77 16.83 13.75 5.58
C THR A 77 16.82 14.47 6.93
N ALA A 78 15.92 14.09 7.85
CA ALA A 78 15.89 14.67 9.19
C ALA A 78 17.00 14.10 10.07
N ASP A 79 17.50 14.91 10.99
CA ASP A 79 18.63 14.62 11.86
C ASP A 79 18.24 14.42 13.33
N LYS A 80 16.96 14.65 13.68
CA LYS A 80 16.46 14.49 15.05
C LYS A 80 15.19 13.65 15.11
N ILE A 81 15.12 12.80 16.14
CA ILE A 81 13.92 12.07 16.53
C ILE A 81 13.25 12.77 17.71
N LYS A 82 11.92 12.98 17.62
CA LYS A 82 11.07 13.66 18.63
C LYS A 82 10.27 12.69 19.47
N GLY A 83 10.19 11.42 19.04
CA GLY A 83 9.46 10.33 19.70
C GLY A 83 9.37 9.10 18.82
N PHE A 84 8.76 8.06 19.35
CA PHE A 84 8.35 6.85 18.63
C PHE A 84 6.85 6.80 18.62
N LYS A 85 6.27 6.95 17.44
CA LYS A 85 4.83 7.19 17.26
C LYS A 85 4.12 5.88 16.91
N GLN A 86 3.01 5.57 17.60
CA GLN A 86 2.00 4.69 17.04
C GLN A 86 1.25 5.47 15.98
N THR A 87 1.17 4.96 14.78
CA THR A 87 0.57 5.65 13.63
C THR A 87 -0.42 4.76 12.89
N HIS A 88 -1.48 5.38 12.39
CA HIS A 88 -2.47 4.78 11.51
C HIS A 88 -2.53 5.53 10.18
N GLN A 89 -1.50 6.34 9.88
CA GLN A 89 -1.47 7.16 8.67
C GLN A 89 -1.37 6.30 7.42
N PRO A 90 -2.32 6.39 6.47
CA PRO A 90 -2.23 5.72 5.17
C PRO A 90 -1.39 6.52 4.16
N SER A 91 -1.46 7.85 4.22
CA SER A 91 -0.67 8.77 3.41
C SER A 91 -0.58 10.15 4.09
N PRO A 92 0.41 11.00 3.76
CA PRO A 92 0.49 12.35 4.30
C PRO A 92 -0.73 13.21 3.96
N TRP A 93 -1.39 12.98 2.83
CA TRP A 93 -2.56 13.74 2.36
C TRP A 93 -3.81 13.45 3.19
N ASN A 94 -4.03 12.22 3.63
CA ASN A 94 -5.12 11.83 4.50
C ASN A 94 -4.79 11.95 5.99
N ASN A 95 -3.50 12.11 6.32
CA ASN A 95 -2.96 12.25 7.65
C ASN A 95 -3.35 11.09 8.59
N ASP A 96 -3.20 11.26 9.89
CA ASP A 96 -3.23 10.21 10.91
C ASP A 96 -4.48 10.30 11.80
N TYR A 97 -4.74 9.24 12.56
CA TYR A 97 -5.81 9.21 13.56
C TYR A 97 -5.42 8.33 14.76
N GLY A 98 -5.94 8.65 15.95
CA GLY A 98 -5.74 7.88 17.17
C GLY A 98 -4.28 7.72 17.61
N GLN A 99 -3.38 8.54 17.11
CA GLN A 99 -1.96 8.43 17.36
C GLN A 99 -1.56 8.91 18.78
N PHE A 100 -0.47 8.34 19.28
CA PHE A 100 0.28 8.82 20.44
C PHE A 100 1.75 8.47 20.29
N SER A 101 2.63 9.06 21.09
CA SER A 101 4.06 8.77 21.03
C SER A 101 4.68 8.53 22.40
N ILE A 102 5.84 7.83 22.39
CA ILE A 102 6.68 7.56 23.53
C ILE A 102 8.10 8.02 23.25
N MET A 103 8.76 8.70 24.22
CA MET A 103 10.13 9.18 24.05
C MET A 103 10.94 9.04 25.35
N PRO A 104 12.05 8.27 25.36
CA PRO A 104 12.97 8.25 26.50
C PRO A 104 13.89 9.47 26.44
N ILE A 105 14.13 10.08 27.61
CA ILE A 105 15.05 11.19 27.78
C ILE A 105 15.86 11.06 29.08
N THR A 106 16.96 11.79 29.18
CA THR A 106 17.73 11.95 30.43
C THR A 106 17.84 13.42 30.81
N GLY A 107 18.18 13.69 32.06
CA GLY A 107 18.42 15.06 32.57
C GLY A 107 17.16 15.69 33.16
N THR A 108 16.66 16.77 32.57
CA THR A 108 15.46 17.48 33.07
C THR A 108 14.20 16.97 32.35
N PRO A 109 13.10 16.70 33.07
CA PRO A 109 11.83 16.32 32.43
C PRO A 109 11.38 17.40 31.46
N GLN A 110 11.13 17.04 30.20
CA GLN A 110 10.79 17.96 29.14
C GLN A 110 9.72 17.35 28.23
N PHE A 111 8.55 18.01 28.15
CA PHE A 111 7.42 17.53 27.34
C PHE A 111 7.42 18.10 25.93
N ASP A 112 7.90 19.33 25.76
CA ASP A 112 7.95 20.00 24.45
C ASP A 112 8.75 19.13 23.44
N GLN A 113 8.16 18.86 22.28
CA GLN A 113 8.72 17.91 21.33
C GLN A 113 10.03 18.39 20.67
N GLU A 114 10.22 19.70 20.50
CA GLU A 114 11.47 20.26 19.95
C GLU A 114 12.62 20.18 20.98
N LYS A 115 12.30 20.43 22.25
CA LYS A 115 13.30 20.40 23.34
C LYS A 115 13.66 18.99 23.77
N ARG A 116 12.73 18.01 23.63
CA ARG A 116 13.03 16.58 23.90
C ARG A 116 13.66 15.85 22.72
N ALA A 117 13.68 16.47 21.53
CA ALA A 117 14.22 15.88 20.32
C ALA A 117 15.72 15.53 20.49
N SER A 118 16.15 14.44 19.90
CA SER A 118 17.54 13.99 19.97
C SER A 118 18.12 13.75 18.59
N TRP A 119 19.38 14.15 18.43
CA TRP A 119 20.18 13.78 17.27
C TRP A 119 20.31 12.26 17.15
N PHE A 120 20.28 11.77 15.93
CA PHE A 120 20.54 10.37 15.60
C PHE A 120 21.36 10.25 14.31
N SER A 121 21.80 9.06 13.99
CA SER A 121 22.51 8.77 12.75
C SER A 121 21.96 7.51 12.11
N HIS A 122 21.71 7.55 10.82
CA HIS A 122 21.32 6.36 10.03
C HIS A 122 22.35 5.22 10.07
N LYS A 123 23.63 5.53 10.40
CA LYS A 123 24.66 4.50 10.62
C LYS A 123 24.44 3.69 11.91
N ALA A 124 23.67 4.25 12.85
CA ALA A 124 23.29 3.60 14.11
C ALA A 124 21.78 3.29 14.16
N GLU A 125 21.08 3.43 13.03
CA GLU A 125 19.68 3.09 12.87
C GLU A 125 19.53 1.69 12.24
N ILE A 126 18.71 0.84 12.84
CA ILE A 126 18.34 -0.46 12.29
C ILE A 126 16.82 -0.45 12.10
N ALA A 127 16.38 -0.50 10.86
CA ALA A 127 14.97 -0.60 10.51
C ALA A 127 14.70 -1.94 9.81
N LYS A 128 13.89 -2.78 10.46
CA LYS A 128 13.35 -4.03 9.90
C LYS A 128 11.82 -4.02 10.10
N PRO A 129 11.04 -4.71 9.30
CA PRO A 129 9.58 -4.75 9.49
C PRO A 129 9.13 -5.10 10.92
N TYR A 130 9.88 -5.92 11.59
CA TYR A 130 9.58 -6.50 12.91
C TYR A 130 10.45 -5.97 14.05
N TYR A 131 11.42 -5.10 13.76
CA TYR A 131 12.39 -4.60 14.74
C TYR A 131 12.92 -3.23 14.32
N TYR A 132 13.00 -2.32 15.28
CA TYR A 132 13.67 -1.03 15.10
C TYR A 132 14.63 -0.76 16.26
N SER A 133 15.78 -0.17 15.97
CA SER A 133 16.74 0.29 16.96
C SER A 133 17.43 1.57 16.52
N VAL A 134 17.63 2.49 17.46
CA VAL A 134 18.37 3.74 17.23
C VAL A 134 19.02 4.25 18.52
N TYR A 135 20.17 4.88 18.38
CA TYR A 135 20.84 5.60 19.45
C TYR A 135 20.47 7.09 19.42
N LEU A 136 19.96 7.59 20.55
CA LEU A 136 19.54 8.98 20.78
C LEU A 136 20.69 9.73 21.45
N ALA A 137 21.43 10.52 20.69
CA ALA A 137 22.74 11.07 21.12
C ALA A 137 22.63 12.09 22.26
N ASP A 138 21.61 12.97 22.25
CA ASP A 138 21.44 14.01 23.30
C ASP A 138 21.05 13.40 24.66
N HIS A 139 20.51 12.18 24.67
CA HIS A 139 20.05 11.50 25.87
C HIS A 139 20.92 10.30 26.28
N ASP A 140 21.91 9.93 25.45
CA ASP A 140 22.73 8.71 25.62
C ASP A 140 21.86 7.45 25.83
N VAL A 141 20.77 7.32 25.05
CA VAL A 141 19.80 6.22 25.16
C VAL A 141 19.72 5.45 23.86
N THR A 142 19.83 4.12 23.94
CA THR A 142 19.43 3.24 22.82
C THR A 142 17.98 2.83 23.01
N THR A 143 17.16 3.10 22.00
CA THR A 143 15.76 2.66 21.95
C THR A 143 15.62 1.51 20.99
N GLU A 144 14.99 0.43 21.46
CA GLU A 144 14.65 -0.74 20.66
C GLU A 144 13.12 -0.96 20.73
N LEU A 145 12.49 -1.37 19.62
CA LEU A 145 11.07 -1.73 19.61
C LEU A 145 10.79 -2.94 18.71
N SER A 146 9.81 -3.74 19.10
CA SER A 146 9.25 -4.83 18.30
C SER A 146 7.74 -4.90 18.47
N PRO A 147 6.95 -4.90 17.38
CA PRO A 147 5.50 -4.93 17.43
C PRO A 147 4.93 -6.35 17.46
N SER A 148 3.70 -6.48 17.96
CA SER A 148 2.77 -7.55 17.62
C SER A 148 1.62 -6.99 16.77
N GLN A 149 0.50 -7.69 16.66
CA GLN A 149 -0.63 -7.24 15.84
C GLN A 149 -1.28 -5.96 16.38
N ARG A 150 -1.45 -5.87 17.73
CA ARG A 150 -2.13 -4.75 18.42
C ARG A 150 -1.32 -4.17 19.56
N ALA A 151 -0.11 -4.70 19.80
CA ALA A 151 0.76 -4.28 20.88
C ALA A 151 2.21 -4.13 20.41
N ALA A 152 3.08 -3.67 21.31
CA ALA A 152 4.53 -3.60 21.09
C ALA A 152 5.30 -3.70 22.40
N ILE A 153 6.55 -4.14 22.32
CA ILE A 153 7.53 -4.03 23.42
C ILE A 153 8.59 -3.01 23.02
N PHE A 154 8.87 -2.09 23.94
CA PHE A 154 10.02 -1.17 23.88
C PHE A 154 11.05 -1.55 24.94
N GLN A 155 12.30 -1.39 24.60
CA GLN A 155 13.42 -1.41 25.53
C GLN A 155 14.24 -0.14 25.39
N PHE A 156 14.45 0.54 26.51
CA PHE A 156 15.28 1.74 26.60
C PHE A 156 16.55 1.41 27.40
N THR A 157 17.69 1.41 26.75
CA THR A 157 18.99 1.19 27.40
C THR A 157 19.55 2.54 27.80
N PHE A 158 19.57 2.84 29.10
CA PHE A 158 20.02 4.11 29.65
C PHE A 158 21.49 4.12 30.04
N PRO A 159 22.13 5.31 30.09
CA PRO A 159 23.41 5.49 30.75
C PRO A 159 23.27 5.30 32.28
N LYS A 160 24.41 5.36 33.00
CA LYS A 160 24.35 5.51 34.47
C LYS A 160 23.73 6.85 34.82
N THR A 161 22.52 6.87 35.42
CA THR A 161 21.81 8.11 35.73
C THR A 161 20.76 7.92 36.83
N ASP A 162 20.50 9.00 37.57
CA ASP A 162 19.37 9.13 38.50
C ASP A 162 18.19 9.92 37.87
N SER A 163 18.34 10.34 36.60
CA SER A 163 17.43 11.26 35.91
C SER A 163 17.05 10.68 34.54
N ALA A 164 16.53 9.46 34.53
CA ALA A 164 15.94 8.80 33.35
C ALA A 164 14.43 9.03 33.34
N TYR A 165 13.89 9.45 32.20
CA TYR A 165 12.44 9.67 32.04
C TYR A 165 11.94 9.06 30.75
N VAL A 166 10.63 8.72 30.74
CA VAL A 166 9.88 8.37 29.55
C VAL A 166 8.68 9.29 29.45
N ILE A 167 8.54 9.95 28.32
CA ILE A 167 7.46 10.88 28.00
C ILE A 167 6.40 10.11 27.21
N ILE A 168 5.13 10.24 27.59
CA ILE A 168 3.97 9.77 26.84
C ILE A 168 3.20 11.01 26.37
N ASP A 169 3.03 11.12 25.07
CA ASP A 169 2.38 12.24 24.42
C ASP A 169 1.14 11.72 23.67
N ALA A 170 -0.06 12.05 24.17
CA ALA A 170 -1.32 11.59 23.60
C ALA A 170 -1.88 12.53 22.52
N PHE A 171 -1.12 13.54 22.14
CA PHE A 171 -1.40 14.54 21.11
C PHE A 171 -2.60 15.45 21.38
N ASP A 172 -2.76 16.45 20.51
CA ASP A 172 -3.82 17.45 20.57
C ASP A 172 -5.17 16.95 20.03
N LYS A 173 -6.19 17.81 20.06
CA LYS A 173 -7.60 17.59 19.67
C LYS A 173 -8.39 16.66 20.60
N GLY A 174 -7.96 16.57 21.84
CA GLY A 174 -8.62 15.82 22.90
C GLY A 174 -7.89 14.53 23.24
N SER A 175 -7.44 14.45 24.47
CA SER A 175 -6.75 13.27 24.99
C SER A 175 -6.94 13.15 26.51
N TYR A 176 -6.65 11.95 27.00
CA TYR A 176 -6.74 11.59 28.40
C TYR A 176 -5.54 10.77 28.79
N ILE A 177 -5.02 11.01 30.00
CA ILE A 177 -3.93 10.25 30.62
C ILE A 177 -4.27 10.01 32.09
N LYS A 178 -3.97 8.79 32.56
CA LYS A 178 -3.92 8.43 33.98
C LYS A 178 -2.68 7.61 34.28
N VAL A 179 -1.86 8.09 35.20
CA VAL A 179 -0.70 7.38 35.76
C VAL A 179 -1.15 6.60 36.98
N ILE A 180 -0.88 5.29 37.00
CA ILE A 180 -1.25 4.35 38.10
C ILE A 180 0.06 3.77 38.67
N PRO A 181 0.68 4.46 39.63
CA PRO A 181 2.02 4.11 40.09
C PRO A 181 2.11 2.72 40.77
N GLN A 182 1.04 2.29 41.43
CA GLN A 182 0.96 1.00 42.15
C GLN A 182 1.04 -0.19 41.19
N GLU A 183 0.69 0.03 39.90
CA GLU A 183 0.71 -0.99 38.86
C GLU A 183 1.85 -0.76 37.87
N ASN A 184 2.70 0.24 38.05
CA ASN A 184 3.70 0.70 37.08
C ASN A 184 3.07 0.91 35.69
N LYS A 185 1.88 1.53 35.65
CA LYS A 185 1.02 1.56 34.48
C LYS A 185 0.56 2.97 34.15
N ILE A 186 0.37 3.22 32.85
CA ILE A 186 -0.31 4.41 32.32
C ILE A 186 -1.43 3.91 31.43
N ILE A 187 -2.59 4.51 31.56
CA ILE A 187 -3.69 4.37 30.61
C ILE A 187 -4.02 5.73 30.00
N GLY A 188 -4.51 5.74 28.79
CA GLY A 188 -4.92 6.96 28.12
C GLY A 188 -5.71 6.72 26.85
N TYR A 189 -6.20 7.77 26.26
CA TYR A 189 -6.76 7.73 24.90
C TYR A 189 -6.44 9.01 24.12
N SER A 190 -6.45 8.86 22.80
CA SER A 190 -6.39 9.96 21.84
C SER A 190 -7.68 9.98 21.01
N THR A 191 -8.28 11.17 20.86
CA THR A 191 -9.39 11.40 19.94
C THR A 191 -8.93 12.07 18.64
N LYS A 192 -7.60 12.26 18.51
CA LYS A 192 -7.00 12.86 17.31
C LYS A 192 -7.48 12.14 16.07
N ASN A 193 -7.97 12.88 15.11
CA ASN A 193 -8.36 12.36 13.80
C ASN A 193 -8.32 13.48 12.75
N SER A 194 -8.36 13.07 11.49
CA SER A 194 -8.39 13.97 10.33
C SER A 194 -9.73 13.92 9.59
N GLY A 195 -10.78 13.43 10.25
CA GLY A 195 -12.13 13.26 9.73
C GLY A 195 -12.50 11.81 9.45
N GLY A 196 -13.73 11.57 8.98
CA GLY A 196 -14.23 10.24 8.63
C GLY A 196 -14.53 9.34 9.84
N VAL A 197 -14.81 9.90 11.02
CA VAL A 197 -15.14 9.14 12.24
C VAL A 197 -16.34 9.74 12.98
N PRO A 198 -17.12 8.93 13.73
CA PRO A 198 -18.13 9.38 14.67
C PRO A 198 -17.53 10.15 15.86
N GLU A 199 -18.35 10.94 16.55
CA GLU A 199 -17.93 11.79 17.67
C GLU A 199 -17.36 11.02 18.87
N ASN A 200 -17.77 9.77 19.06
CA ASN A 200 -17.28 8.91 20.16
C ASN A 200 -15.96 8.20 19.84
N PHE A 201 -15.32 8.52 18.72
CA PHE A 201 -14.05 7.90 18.31
C PHE A 201 -12.96 8.13 19.36
N LYS A 202 -12.30 7.04 19.76
CA LYS A 202 -11.11 7.02 20.63
C LYS A 202 -10.19 5.88 20.26
N ASN A 203 -8.88 6.12 20.36
CA ASN A 203 -7.89 5.07 20.45
C ASN A 203 -7.41 4.99 21.90
N TYR A 204 -7.88 4.00 22.63
CA TYR A 204 -7.46 3.71 24.01
C TYR A 204 -6.12 3.01 24.02
N PHE A 205 -5.26 3.33 24.98
CA PHE A 205 -3.99 2.64 25.14
C PHE A 205 -3.67 2.34 26.60
N VAL A 206 -2.88 1.27 26.76
CA VAL A 206 -2.35 0.82 28.06
C VAL A 206 -0.86 0.61 27.91
N ILE A 207 -0.07 1.17 28.85
CA ILE A 207 1.38 1.05 28.90
C ILE A 207 1.78 0.52 30.27
N THR A 208 2.53 -0.57 30.33
CA THR A 208 3.07 -1.14 31.58
C THR A 208 4.59 -1.13 31.54
N PHE A 209 5.22 -0.82 32.67
CA PHE A 209 6.66 -0.80 32.84
C PHE A 209 7.13 -1.92 33.77
N ASP A 210 8.33 -2.42 33.55
CA ASP A 210 8.93 -3.53 34.30
C ASP A 210 9.50 -3.12 35.67
N ARG A 211 9.38 -1.83 36.04
CA ARG A 211 9.88 -1.30 37.32
C ARG A 211 9.06 -0.12 37.84
N PRO A 212 9.11 0.17 39.16
CA PRO A 212 8.37 1.26 39.76
C PRO A 212 8.91 2.64 39.33
N PHE A 213 8.01 3.62 39.35
CA PHE A 213 8.31 5.02 39.03
C PHE A 213 8.96 5.73 40.22
N SER A 214 10.14 6.32 40.03
CA SER A 214 10.75 7.25 40.99
C SER A 214 10.26 8.70 40.80
N TYR A 215 9.75 9.02 39.61
CA TYR A 215 9.10 10.28 39.27
C TYR A 215 7.81 10.01 38.47
N LYS A 216 6.81 10.83 38.68
CA LYS A 216 5.53 10.73 38.02
C LYS A 216 4.83 12.08 37.95
N ALA A 217 4.31 12.43 36.80
CA ALA A 217 3.54 13.66 36.58
C ALA A 217 2.60 13.47 35.39
N ALA A 218 1.44 14.07 35.44
CA ALA A 218 0.64 14.30 34.26
C ALA A 218 1.04 15.62 33.60
N VAL A 219 0.66 15.79 32.33
CA VAL A 219 0.96 16.99 31.54
C VAL A 219 -0.35 17.53 30.98
N LYS A 220 -0.59 18.82 31.19
CA LYS A 220 -1.76 19.55 30.71
C LYS A 220 -1.31 20.66 29.77
N SER A 221 -1.66 20.56 28.50
CA SER A 221 -1.31 21.55 27.46
C SER A 221 0.16 22.00 27.52
N GLY A 222 1.09 21.02 27.68
CA GLY A 222 2.53 21.25 27.75
C GLY A 222 3.10 21.54 29.16
N ALA A 223 2.27 21.84 30.15
CA ALA A 223 2.70 22.09 31.52
C ALA A 223 2.74 20.78 32.34
N ILE A 224 3.90 20.48 32.93
CA ILE A 224 4.11 19.30 33.79
C ILE A 224 3.57 19.58 35.19
N SER A 225 2.60 18.80 35.68
CA SER A 225 2.03 18.87 37.02
C SER A 225 2.41 17.62 37.83
N LYS A 226 3.20 17.80 38.89
CA LYS A 226 3.59 16.70 39.79
C LYS A 226 2.48 16.24 40.74
N ASP A 227 1.52 17.10 40.98
CA ASP A 227 0.44 16.86 41.94
C ASP A 227 -0.77 16.17 41.27
N GLU A 228 -0.79 16.12 39.95
CA GLU A 228 -1.86 15.51 39.16
C GLU A 228 -1.34 14.24 38.47
N LEU A 229 -2.11 13.15 38.56
CA LEU A 229 -1.81 11.88 37.94
C LEU A 229 -2.89 11.45 36.91
N GLU A 230 -3.94 12.25 36.78
CA GLU A 230 -5.06 11.99 35.89
C GLU A 230 -5.51 13.32 35.28
N ILE A 231 -5.48 13.41 33.96
CA ILE A 231 -5.85 14.62 33.20
C ILE A 231 -6.62 14.23 31.94
N GLN A 232 -7.70 14.97 31.68
CA GLN A 232 -8.35 15.05 30.38
C GLN A 232 -8.23 16.49 29.90
N ASP A 233 -7.64 16.69 28.71
CA ASP A 233 -7.39 18.02 28.17
C ASP A 233 -7.40 17.98 26.64
N ASN A 234 -7.27 19.15 26.00
CA ASN A 234 -7.02 19.20 24.56
C ASN A 234 -5.71 18.49 24.19
N HIS A 235 -4.69 18.57 25.03
CA HIS A 235 -3.40 17.92 24.85
C HIS A 235 -2.87 17.39 26.19
N ALA A 236 -3.19 16.13 26.50
CA ALA A 236 -2.74 15.44 27.70
C ALA A 236 -1.46 14.63 27.42
N GLY A 237 -0.65 14.46 28.45
CA GLY A 237 0.54 13.63 28.42
C GLY A 237 0.93 13.13 29.81
N ALA A 238 2.00 12.34 29.88
CA ALA A 238 2.60 11.90 31.14
C ALA A 238 4.13 11.93 31.06
N VAL A 239 4.75 12.12 32.21
CA VAL A 239 6.18 11.95 32.44
C VAL A 239 6.36 10.98 33.60
N VAL A 240 7.02 9.83 33.33
CA VAL A 240 7.43 8.89 34.37
C VAL A 240 8.94 8.78 34.39
N GLY A 241 9.53 8.61 35.58
CA GLY A 241 10.97 8.58 35.73
C GLY A 241 11.47 7.38 36.50
N PHE A 242 12.75 7.09 36.33
CA PHE A 242 13.48 5.99 36.92
C PHE A 242 14.81 6.49 37.48
N SER A 243 15.18 6.06 38.66
CA SER A 243 16.40 6.47 39.33
C SER A 243 17.35 5.30 39.54
N SER A 244 18.60 5.63 39.86
CA SER A 244 19.63 4.65 40.22
C SER A 244 19.93 3.62 39.12
N LEU A 245 19.78 4.01 37.86
CA LEU A 245 20.11 3.15 36.74
C LEU A 245 21.63 3.02 36.58
N LYS A 246 22.09 1.79 36.39
CA LYS A 246 23.47 1.49 36.01
C LYS A 246 23.65 1.66 34.50
N ARG A 247 24.87 1.87 34.05
CA ARG A 247 25.16 1.95 32.62
C ARG A 247 24.74 0.66 31.90
N GLY A 248 23.94 0.79 30.84
CA GLY A 248 23.43 -0.31 30.04
C GLY A 248 22.20 -1.02 30.66
N GLU A 249 21.67 -0.48 31.76
CA GLU A 249 20.43 -1.02 32.34
C GLU A 249 19.23 -0.66 31.49
N LYS A 250 18.34 -1.64 31.27
CA LYS A 250 17.17 -1.51 30.41
C LYS A 250 15.91 -1.23 31.22
N VAL A 251 15.08 -0.34 30.71
CA VAL A 251 13.69 -0.14 31.12
C VAL A 251 12.81 -0.68 29.99
N THR A 252 11.89 -1.58 30.34
CA THR A 252 10.99 -2.20 29.37
C THR A 252 9.58 -1.64 29.51
N ALA A 253 9.02 -1.14 28.40
CA ALA A 253 7.61 -0.78 28.29
C ALA A 253 6.87 -1.75 27.37
N ARG A 254 5.69 -2.20 27.80
CA ARG A 254 4.74 -2.98 26.98
C ARG A 254 3.51 -2.14 26.75
N ILE A 255 3.13 -2.01 25.49
CA ILE A 255 2.10 -1.06 25.04
C ILE A 255 1.08 -1.83 24.21
N ALA A 256 -0.19 -1.57 24.43
CA ALA A 256 -1.26 -2.03 23.54
C ALA A 256 -2.31 -0.94 23.38
N SER A 257 -3.04 -0.97 22.28
CA SER A 257 -4.17 -0.07 22.05
C SER A 257 -5.41 -0.80 21.57
N SER A 258 -6.54 -0.08 21.60
CA SER A 258 -7.85 -0.56 21.17
C SER A 258 -8.72 0.62 20.73
N PHE A 259 -9.51 0.43 19.70
CA PHE A 259 -10.56 1.39 19.33
C PHE A 259 -11.89 1.12 20.07
N ILE A 260 -11.95 0.05 20.87
CA ILE A 260 -13.16 -0.40 21.58
C ILE A 260 -13.23 0.16 23.00
N SER A 261 -12.22 -0.18 23.84
CA SER A 261 -12.21 0.24 25.26
C SER A 261 -10.83 0.01 25.91
N PHE A 262 -10.69 0.47 27.18
CA PHE A 262 -9.51 0.16 28.00
C PHE A 262 -9.40 -1.35 28.30
N GLU A 263 -10.52 -2.02 28.57
CA GLU A 263 -10.55 -3.46 28.84
C GLU A 263 -10.08 -4.25 27.62
N GLN A 264 -10.46 -3.82 26.43
CA GLN A 264 -9.99 -4.44 25.20
C GLN A 264 -8.50 -4.14 24.95
N ALA A 265 -8.00 -2.95 25.27
CA ALA A 265 -6.56 -2.66 25.21
C ALA A 265 -5.76 -3.55 26.17
N GLU A 266 -6.29 -3.83 27.38
CA GLU A 266 -5.71 -4.80 28.32
C GLU A 266 -5.72 -6.25 27.77
N LEU A 267 -6.77 -6.63 27.01
CA LEU A 267 -6.80 -7.93 26.32
C LEU A 267 -5.73 -7.98 25.23
N ASN A 268 -5.60 -6.93 24.43
CA ASN A 268 -4.60 -6.83 23.38
C ASN A 268 -3.17 -6.84 23.95
N LEU A 269 -2.94 -6.30 25.15
CA LEU A 269 -1.65 -6.35 25.83
C LEU A 269 -1.17 -7.78 26.10
N LYS A 270 -2.06 -8.76 26.19
CA LYS A 270 -1.70 -10.18 26.35
C LYS A 270 -0.84 -10.71 25.21
N GLU A 271 -0.90 -10.09 24.01
CA GLU A 271 -0.04 -10.46 22.88
C GLU A 271 1.47 -10.40 23.22
N VAL A 272 1.85 -9.51 24.15
CA VAL A 272 3.26 -9.28 24.54
C VAL A 272 3.54 -9.42 26.05
N LYS A 273 2.51 -9.50 26.89
CA LYS A 273 2.63 -9.39 28.38
C LYS A 273 3.58 -10.42 28.99
N SER A 274 3.52 -11.68 28.53
CA SER A 274 4.33 -12.77 29.06
C SER A 274 5.60 -13.07 28.25
N LYS A 275 5.85 -12.31 27.20
CA LYS A 275 6.96 -12.56 26.27
C LYS A 275 8.17 -11.71 26.62
N THR A 276 9.35 -12.26 26.34
CA THR A 276 10.59 -11.48 26.29
C THR A 276 10.62 -10.65 25.01
N PHE A 277 11.43 -9.59 24.98
CA PHE A 277 11.65 -8.79 23.80
C PHE A 277 12.08 -9.64 22.60
N GLN A 278 13.06 -10.55 22.80
CA GLN A 278 13.58 -11.42 21.75
C GLN A 278 12.50 -12.35 21.16
N GLN A 279 11.61 -12.89 22.01
CA GLN A 279 10.49 -13.73 21.52
C GLN A 279 9.58 -12.97 20.56
N VAL A 280 9.27 -11.68 20.84
CA VAL A 280 8.44 -10.86 19.94
C VAL A 280 9.17 -10.56 18.64
N VAL A 281 10.49 -10.31 18.70
CA VAL A 281 11.35 -10.12 17.51
C VAL A 281 11.35 -11.39 16.65
N ASP A 282 11.57 -12.56 17.24
CA ASP A 282 11.67 -13.84 16.52
C ASP A 282 10.33 -14.21 15.88
N GLU A 283 9.22 -14.03 16.59
CA GLU A 283 7.86 -14.22 16.04
C GLU A 283 7.59 -13.28 14.87
N GLY A 284 8.02 -12.01 14.97
CA GLY A 284 7.89 -11.04 13.89
C GLY A 284 8.68 -11.42 12.66
N LYS A 285 9.93 -11.83 12.84
CA LYS A 285 10.78 -12.32 11.75
C LYS A 285 10.17 -13.55 11.07
N ALA A 286 9.66 -14.49 11.86
CA ALA A 286 9.04 -15.71 11.35
C ALA A 286 7.78 -15.40 10.53
N GLN A 287 6.89 -14.55 11.05
CA GLN A 287 5.65 -14.17 10.37
C GLN A 287 5.91 -13.43 9.05
N TRP A 288 6.88 -12.50 9.04
CA TRP A 288 7.26 -11.82 7.81
C TRP A 288 7.88 -12.78 6.79
N ASN A 289 8.69 -13.74 7.22
CA ASN A 289 9.23 -14.76 6.31
C ASN A 289 8.16 -15.69 5.74
N GLU A 290 7.10 -15.99 6.49
CA GLU A 290 5.95 -16.74 5.99
C GLU A 290 5.24 -15.99 4.86
N ILE A 291 4.94 -14.71 5.09
CA ILE A 291 4.24 -13.85 4.11
C ILE A 291 5.12 -13.62 2.88
N LEU A 292 6.34 -13.13 3.04
CA LEU A 292 7.24 -12.82 1.93
C LEU A 292 7.72 -14.08 1.20
N GLY A 293 7.81 -15.21 1.88
CA GLY A 293 8.19 -16.52 1.32
C GLY A 293 7.16 -17.13 0.35
N ARG A 294 5.98 -16.52 0.21
CA ARG A 294 5.04 -16.82 -0.88
C ARG A 294 5.68 -16.60 -2.25
N VAL A 295 6.61 -15.67 -2.35
CA VAL A 295 7.39 -15.41 -3.56
C VAL A 295 8.87 -15.64 -3.26
N GLN A 296 9.42 -16.68 -3.82
CA GLN A 296 10.86 -17.00 -3.73
C GLN A 296 11.55 -16.55 -5.00
N VAL A 297 12.50 -15.63 -4.88
CA VAL A 297 13.24 -15.05 -6.00
C VAL A 297 14.70 -15.49 -5.92
N GLU A 298 15.22 -15.98 -7.05
CA GLU A 298 16.63 -16.26 -7.26
C GLU A 298 17.18 -15.24 -8.28
N ASP A 299 18.10 -14.40 -7.84
CA ASP A 299 18.80 -13.41 -8.66
C ASP A 299 20.17 -13.10 -8.05
N HIS A 300 21.13 -12.75 -8.89
CA HIS A 300 22.49 -12.36 -8.47
C HIS A 300 22.59 -10.88 -8.06
N ASN A 301 21.60 -10.06 -8.42
CA ASN A 301 21.55 -8.63 -8.12
C ASN A 301 20.84 -8.38 -6.79
N ILE A 302 21.63 -8.10 -5.75
CA ILE A 302 21.14 -7.86 -4.38
C ILE A 302 20.21 -6.63 -4.29
N ASP A 303 20.43 -5.60 -5.09
CA ASP A 303 19.61 -4.39 -5.06
C ASP A 303 18.23 -4.64 -5.67
N ARG A 304 18.14 -5.48 -6.72
CA ARG A 304 16.86 -5.97 -7.24
C ARG A 304 16.09 -6.77 -6.18
N LEU A 305 16.76 -7.66 -5.44
CA LEU A 305 16.16 -8.43 -4.36
C LEU A 305 15.65 -7.50 -3.23
N ARG A 306 16.43 -6.49 -2.84
CA ARG A 306 16.02 -5.48 -1.85
C ARG A 306 14.79 -4.69 -2.32
N THR A 307 14.81 -4.19 -3.54
CA THR A 307 13.68 -3.47 -4.12
C THR A 307 12.42 -4.36 -4.17
N PHE A 308 12.57 -5.61 -4.62
CA PHE A 308 11.47 -6.56 -4.74
C PHE A 308 10.83 -6.89 -3.38
N TYR A 309 11.64 -7.34 -2.40
CA TYR A 309 11.09 -7.74 -1.11
C TYR A 309 10.60 -6.55 -0.29
N SER A 310 11.17 -5.35 -0.48
CA SER A 310 10.64 -4.13 0.12
C SER A 310 9.30 -3.72 -0.51
N SER A 311 9.13 -3.87 -1.82
CA SER A 311 7.85 -3.65 -2.49
C SER A 311 6.80 -4.69 -2.07
N LEU A 312 7.18 -5.97 -1.96
CA LEU A 312 6.27 -7.02 -1.48
C LEU A 312 5.86 -6.78 0.00
N TYR A 313 6.79 -6.34 0.85
CA TYR A 313 6.49 -5.92 2.22
C TYR A 313 5.46 -4.78 2.23
N ARG A 314 5.64 -3.71 1.44
CA ARG A 314 4.69 -2.60 1.39
C ARG A 314 3.31 -3.03 0.88
N SER A 315 3.27 -3.97 -0.08
CA SER A 315 2.02 -4.54 -0.59
C SER A 315 1.24 -5.39 0.43
N THR A 316 1.82 -5.67 1.61
CA THR A 316 1.17 -6.47 2.68
C THR A 316 1.02 -5.68 3.99
N LEU A 317 1.15 -4.36 3.94
CA LEU A 317 0.85 -3.46 5.07
C LEU A 317 -0.62 -3.04 5.08
N PHE A 318 -1.20 -2.76 3.91
CA PHE A 318 -2.55 -2.25 3.73
C PHE A 318 -3.40 -3.21 2.88
N PRO A 319 -4.75 -3.18 3.02
CA PRO A 319 -5.54 -2.49 4.04
C PRO A 319 -5.21 -2.99 5.46
N ARG A 320 -5.32 -2.10 6.44
CA ARG A 320 -5.06 -2.41 7.85
C ARG A 320 -6.21 -3.21 8.46
N ASP A 321 -5.91 -4.30 9.20
CA ASP A 321 -6.91 -5.01 10.01
C ASP A 321 -7.36 -4.12 11.18
N PHE A 322 -8.61 -3.70 11.18
CA PHE A 322 -9.22 -2.85 12.20
C PHE A 322 -10.02 -3.64 13.23
N SER A 323 -9.94 -4.96 13.17
CA SER A 323 -10.66 -5.88 14.06
C SER A 323 -9.82 -6.26 15.27
N GLU A 324 -10.50 -6.54 16.38
CA GLU A 324 -9.92 -6.96 17.65
C GLU A 324 -10.53 -8.29 18.09
N ILE A 325 -9.89 -8.99 19.00
CA ILE A 325 -10.38 -10.26 19.53
C ILE A 325 -10.85 -10.04 20.96
N ASP A 326 -12.12 -10.29 21.24
CA ASP A 326 -12.69 -10.13 22.56
C ASP A 326 -12.25 -11.25 23.53
N GLY A 327 -12.68 -11.14 24.80
CA GLY A 327 -12.35 -12.11 25.84
C GLY A 327 -12.91 -13.52 25.60
N THR A 328 -13.84 -13.70 24.65
CA THR A 328 -14.42 -15.00 24.24
C THR A 328 -13.75 -15.58 22.99
N GLY A 329 -12.81 -14.87 22.39
CA GLY A 329 -12.14 -15.25 21.14
C GLY A 329 -12.90 -14.83 19.88
N LYS A 330 -13.95 -14.05 20.00
CA LYS A 330 -14.70 -13.52 18.85
C LYS A 330 -14.03 -12.28 18.29
N ARG A 331 -14.12 -12.15 16.96
CA ARG A 331 -13.68 -10.96 16.26
C ARG A 331 -14.73 -9.87 16.36
N MET A 332 -14.31 -8.71 16.83
CA MET A 332 -15.12 -7.50 17.04
C MET A 332 -14.41 -6.31 16.44
N HIS A 333 -15.13 -5.24 16.14
CA HIS A 333 -14.53 -3.98 15.74
C HIS A 333 -15.37 -2.78 16.26
N TYR A 334 -14.70 -1.65 16.44
CA TYR A 334 -15.37 -0.36 16.50
C TYR A 334 -15.74 0.04 15.07
N SER A 335 -17.02 0.32 14.83
CA SER A 335 -17.48 0.79 13.53
C SER A 335 -17.03 2.23 13.29
N PRO A 336 -16.13 2.49 12.31
CA PRO A 336 -15.75 3.85 11.99
C PRO A 336 -16.85 4.61 11.25
N TYR A 337 -17.99 3.97 10.96
CA TYR A 337 -19.11 4.53 10.23
C TYR A 337 -20.26 4.99 11.13
N ASN A 338 -20.57 4.22 12.19
CA ASN A 338 -21.69 4.51 13.08
C ASN A 338 -21.33 4.57 14.58
N GLY A 339 -20.09 4.28 14.95
CA GLY A 339 -19.59 4.39 16.33
C GLY A 339 -20.00 3.26 17.27
N GLN A 340 -20.58 2.18 16.76
CA GLN A 340 -20.95 1.00 17.55
C GLN A 340 -19.80 -0.01 17.61
N VAL A 341 -19.79 -0.88 18.60
CA VAL A 341 -18.94 -2.07 18.66
C VAL A 341 -19.71 -3.24 18.13
N LEU A 342 -19.24 -3.81 17.01
CA LEU A 342 -19.96 -4.81 16.24
C LEU A 342 -19.08 -6.04 15.98
N PRO A 343 -19.67 -7.23 15.78
CA PRO A 343 -18.93 -8.44 15.43
C PRO A 343 -18.49 -8.44 13.97
N GLY A 344 -17.41 -9.15 13.67
CA GLY A 344 -16.92 -9.43 12.31
C GLY A 344 -15.67 -8.67 11.94
N GLU A 345 -15.29 -8.82 10.68
CA GLU A 345 -14.10 -8.21 10.10
C GLU A 345 -14.33 -6.72 9.78
N MET A 346 -13.29 -5.92 9.94
CA MET A 346 -13.24 -4.55 9.46
C MET A 346 -11.82 -4.24 9.00
N PHE A 347 -11.69 -3.62 7.81
CA PHE A 347 -10.42 -3.18 7.26
C PHE A 347 -10.51 -1.70 6.86
N THR A 348 -9.39 -1.02 6.95
CA THR A 348 -9.32 0.43 6.67
C THR A 348 -7.95 0.84 6.10
N ASP A 349 -7.76 2.14 5.93
CA ASP A 349 -6.52 2.77 5.44
C ASP A 349 -6.15 2.34 4.04
N THR A 350 -7.09 2.52 3.12
CA THR A 350 -6.88 2.27 1.69
C THR A 350 -7.79 3.13 0.82
N GLY A 351 -7.27 3.55 -0.33
CA GLY A 351 -8.01 4.17 -1.42
C GLY A 351 -8.17 3.20 -2.58
N PHE A 352 -9.40 2.88 -2.96
CA PHE A 352 -9.64 1.92 -4.03
C PHE A 352 -9.32 2.49 -5.41
N TRP A 353 -9.39 3.81 -5.59
CA TRP A 353 -8.94 4.48 -6.81
C TRP A 353 -7.48 4.14 -7.16
N ASP A 354 -6.63 4.04 -6.13
CA ASP A 354 -5.24 3.65 -6.26
C ASP A 354 -5.11 2.13 -6.41
N THR A 355 -5.66 1.38 -5.46
CA THR A 355 -5.29 0.00 -5.14
C THR A 355 -6.01 -1.07 -5.95
N PHE A 356 -7.09 -0.74 -6.69
CA PHE A 356 -7.78 -1.72 -7.52
C PHE A 356 -6.91 -2.24 -8.67
N ARG A 357 -5.93 -1.45 -9.11
CA ARG A 357 -5.16 -1.69 -10.34
C ARG A 357 -4.17 -2.85 -10.22
N SER A 358 -3.46 -2.96 -9.11
CA SER A 358 -2.52 -4.07 -8.90
C SER A 358 -2.49 -4.61 -7.48
N LEU A 359 -2.70 -3.81 -6.43
CA LEU A 359 -2.63 -4.33 -5.06
C LEU A 359 -3.65 -5.44 -4.82
N PHE A 360 -4.94 -5.18 -5.03
CA PHE A 360 -5.97 -6.20 -4.79
C PHE A 360 -5.84 -7.42 -5.71
N PRO A 361 -5.52 -7.30 -7.01
CA PRO A 361 -5.14 -8.45 -7.83
C PRO A 361 -3.95 -9.25 -7.29
N LEU A 362 -2.94 -8.59 -6.66
CA LEU A 362 -1.83 -9.27 -6.02
C LEU A 362 -2.28 -10.03 -4.77
N LEU A 363 -3.15 -9.42 -3.95
CA LEU A 363 -3.74 -10.07 -2.79
C LEU A 363 -4.58 -11.29 -3.21
N ASN A 364 -5.37 -11.17 -4.28
CA ASN A 364 -6.11 -12.30 -4.86
C ASN A 364 -5.20 -13.45 -5.26
N LEU A 365 -4.06 -13.15 -5.89
CA LEU A 365 -3.13 -14.17 -6.37
C LEU A 365 -2.36 -14.86 -5.24
N LEU A 366 -1.82 -14.09 -4.30
CA LEU A 366 -0.88 -14.58 -3.29
C LEU A 366 -1.52 -14.84 -1.92
N TYR A 367 -2.53 -14.05 -1.53
CA TYR A 367 -3.14 -14.05 -0.20
C TYR A 367 -4.68 -14.04 -0.25
N PRO A 368 -5.30 -14.95 -1.02
CA PRO A 368 -6.74 -14.92 -1.24
C PRO A 368 -7.54 -15.09 0.05
N SER A 369 -7.05 -15.84 1.06
CA SER A 369 -7.72 -15.96 2.36
C SER A 369 -7.78 -14.63 3.13
N MET A 370 -6.75 -13.79 3.01
CA MET A 370 -6.76 -12.45 3.59
C MET A 370 -7.74 -11.54 2.83
N ASN A 371 -7.79 -11.65 1.50
CA ASN A 371 -8.75 -10.88 0.72
C ASN A 371 -10.20 -11.29 0.99
N ASP A 372 -10.49 -12.57 1.28
CA ASP A 372 -11.84 -13.00 1.70
C ASP A 372 -12.30 -12.25 2.98
N ARG A 373 -11.40 -12.08 3.95
CA ARG A 373 -11.65 -11.29 5.16
C ARG A 373 -11.91 -9.81 4.84
N MET A 374 -11.16 -9.24 3.88
CA MET A 374 -11.36 -7.87 3.41
C MET A 374 -12.72 -7.71 2.74
N GLN A 375 -13.17 -8.70 1.95
CA GLN A 375 -14.51 -8.69 1.36
C GLN A 375 -15.62 -8.76 2.42
N GLU A 376 -15.45 -9.55 3.48
CA GLU A 376 -16.36 -9.52 4.64
C GLU A 376 -16.36 -8.15 5.31
N GLY A 377 -15.20 -7.50 5.44
CA GLY A 377 -15.09 -6.12 5.92
C GLY A 377 -15.89 -5.13 5.05
N LEU A 378 -15.92 -5.30 3.74
CA LEU A 378 -16.75 -4.49 2.83
C LEU A 378 -18.25 -4.75 3.04
N VAL A 379 -18.64 -6.00 3.25
CA VAL A 379 -20.03 -6.37 3.63
C VAL A 379 -20.45 -5.64 4.90
N ASN A 380 -19.60 -5.63 5.93
CA ASN A 380 -19.86 -4.96 7.19
C ASN A 380 -19.91 -3.44 7.03
N ALA A 381 -18.96 -2.85 6.29
CA ALA A 381 -18.97 -1.43 5.99
C ALA A 381 -20.26 -0.97 5.30
N TYR A 382 -20.78 -1.75 4.37
CA TYR A 382 -22.06 -1.47 3.72
C TYR A 382 -23.25 -1.56 4.70
N LYS A 383 -23.30 -2.60 5.53
CA LYS A 383 -24.35 -2.75 6.57
C LYS A 383 -24.37 -1.58 7.54
N GLU A 384 -23.20 -1.03 7.86
CA GLU A 384 -23.00 -0.02 8.89
C GLU A 384 -23.16 1.41 8.40
N SER A 385 -22.90 1.66 7.10
CA SER A 385 -22.92 3.01 6.51
C SER A 385 -23.95 3.20 5.41
N GLY A 386 -24.46 2.11 4.81
CA GLY A 386 -25.30 2.11 3.61
C GLY A 386 -24.52 2.26 2.30
N TYR A 387 -23.18 2.37 2.35
CA TYR A 387 -22.31 2.50 1.17
C TYR A 387 -21.05 1.64 1.29
N LEU A 388 -20.51 1.18 0.17
CA LEU A 388 -19.15 0.68 0.13
C LEU A 388 -18.17 1.85 0.24
N PRO A 389 -17.07 1.73 0.99
CA PRO A 389 -16.02 2.74 1.01
C PRO A 389 -15.32 2.80 -0.35
N GLU A 390 -14.94 4.02 -0.77
CA GLU A 390 -14.05 4.23 -1.91
C GLU A 390 -12.66 4.70 -1.44
N TRP A 391 -12.65 5.44 -0.35
CA TRP A 391 -11.48 5.75 0.45
C TRP A 391 -11.85 5.65 1.93
N ALA A 392 -11.12 4.86 2.69
CA ALA A 392 -11.34 4.66 4.12
C ALA A 392 -10.11 5.04 4.95
N SER A 393 -10.29 5.87 6.02
CA SER A 393 -9.24 6.17 7.00
C SER A 393 -9.83 6.91 8.24
N PRO A 394 -10.30 6.20 9.30
CA PRO A 394 -10.73 4.81 9.24
C PRO A 394 -12.11 4.62 8.60
N GLY A 395 -13.01 5.61 8.62
CA GLY A 395 -14.29 5.62 7.90
C GLY A 395 -14.18 6.30 6.54
N HIS A 396 -15.33 6.65 5.94
CA HIS A 396 -15.38 7.31 4.64
C HIS A 396 -14.60 8.62 4.61
N ARG A 397 -13.75 8.79 3.58
CA ARG A 397 -12.97 9.99 3.33
C ARG A 397 -13.41 10.67 2.04
N ALA A 398 -13.38 11.99 2.04
CA ALA A 398 -13.64 12.82 0.85
C ALA A 398 -12.39 12.89 -0.05
N SER A 399 -11.86 11.73 -0.48
CA SER A 399 -10.65 11.60 -1.28
C SER A 399 -10.93 10.83 -2.54
N MET A 400 -10.35 11.25 -3.66
CA MET A 400 -10.40 10.64 -4.99
C MET A 400 -11.81 10.49 -5.59
N ILE A 401 -11.86 9.89 -6.77
CA ILE A 401 -13.05 9.68 -7.58
C ILE A 401 -13.27 8.18 -7.84
N GLY A 402 -14.32 7.89 -8.61
CA GLY A 402 -14.63 6.53 -9.02
C GLY A 402 -15.58 5.82 -8.07
N ASN A 403 -15.93 4.59 -8.45
CA ASN A 403 -16.71 3.66 -7.64
C ASN A 403 -15.98 2.30 -7.70
N ASN A 404 -14.68 2.36 -7.37
CA ASN A 404 -13.70 1.31 -7.65
C ASN A 404 -13.81 0.11 -6.70
N SER A 405 -14.64 0.21 -5.64
CA SER A 405 -15.14 -0.93 -4.90
C SER A 405 -15.73 -2.00 -5.82
N ALA A 406 -16.34 -1.60 -6.96
CA ALA A 406 -16.85 -2.52 -7.97
C ALA A 406 -15.73 -3.41 -8.57
N SER A 407 -14.57 -2.84 -8.85
CA SER A 407 -13.41 -3.60 -9.33
C SER A 407 -12.88 -4.57 -8.27
N ILE A 408 -12.74 -4.09 -7.02
CA ILE A 408 -12.27 -4.89 -5.88
C ILE A 408 -13.16 -6.13 -5.66
N VAL A 409 -14.48 -5.91 -5.65
CA VAL A 409 -15.47 -6.99 -5.41
C VAL A 409 -15.52 -7.95 -6.59
N ALA A 410 -15.51 -7.45 -7.82
CA ALA A 410 -15.58 -8.29 -9.03
C ALA A 410 -14.32 -9.13 -9.21
N ASP A 411 -13.13 -8.55 -8.97
CA ASP A 411 -11.86 -9.29 -9.09
C ASP A 411 -11.72 -10.38 -8.01
N ALA A 412 -12.22 -10.14 -6.79
CA ALA A 412 -12.24 -11.14 -5.72
C ALA A 412 -13.05 -12.39 -6.07
N LEU A 413 -14.09 -12.25 -6.91
CA LEU A 413 -14.91 -13.38 -7.33
C LEU A 413 -14.17 -14.36 -8.24
N MET A 414 -13.06 -13.94 -8.89
CA MET A 414 -12.23 -14.80 -9.73
C MET A 414 -11.62 -15.98 -8.96
N THR A 415 -11.56 -15.91 -7.64
CA THR A 415 -11.02 -16.96 -6.77
C THR A 415 -12.02 -18.07 -6.44
N ASP A 416 -13.29 -17.92 -6.80
CA ASP A 416 -14.42 -18.83 -6.47
C ASP A 416 -14.49 -19.22 -4.99
N ARG A 417 -14.09 -18.34 -4.09
CA ARG A 417 -14.07 -18.60 -2.65
C ARG A 417 -15.42 -18.25 -1.99
N LYS A 418 -15.63 -18.82 -0.80
CA LYS A 418 -16.82 -18.63 0.01
C LYS A 418 -16.42 -17.98 1.34
N GLY A 419 -17.35 -17.32 2.00
CA GLY A 419 -17.11 -16.79 3.35
C GLY A 419 -17.67 -15.39 3.58
N TYR A 420 -18.16 -14.72 2.52
CA TYR A 420 -18.80 -13.41 2.62
C TYR A 420 -20.08 -13.34 1.79
N ASP A 421 -20.95 -12.38 2.11
CA ASP A 421 -22.28 -12.22 1.50
C ASP A 421 -22.18 -11.51 0.13
N LYS A 422 -22.08 -12.32 -0.93
CA LYS A 422 -21.97 -11.85 -2.32
C LYS A 422 -23.26 -11.19 -2.82
N ASP A 423 -24.43 -11.64 -2.35
CA ASP A 423 -25.72 -11.05 -2.74
C ASP A 423 -25.87 -9.65 -2.16
N LEU A 424 -25.43 -9.45 -0.92
CA LEU A 424 -25.43 -8.12 -0.32
C LEU A 424 -24.41 -7.18 -1.01
N LEU A 425 -23.26 -7.69 -1.44
CA LEU A 425 -22.32 -6.91 -2.25
C LEU A 425 -22.92 -6.54 -3.61
N TRP A 426 -23.70 -7.42 -4.24
CA TRP A 426 -24.44 -7.09 -5.45
C TRP A 426 -25.41 -5.92 -5.24
N GLU A 427 -26.18 -5.93 -4.15
CA GLU A 427 -27.07 -4.81 -3.81
C GLU A 427 -26.28 -3.52 -3.51
N ALA A 428 -25.15 -3.64 -2.79
CA ALA A 428 -24.27 -2.51 -2.47
C ALA A 428 -23.70 -1.85 -3.73
N LEU A 429 -23.24 -2.64 -4.70
CA LEU A 429 -22.73 -2.15 -5.97
C LEU A 429 -23.80 -1.43 -6.79
N LYS A 430 -25.00 -2.01 -6.88
CA LYS A 430 -26.16 -1.38 -7.56
C LYS A 430 -26.53 -0.06 -6.88
N HIS A 431 -26.54 -0.05 -5.55
CA HIS A 431 -26.84 1.17 -4.79
C HIS A 431 -25.79 2.26 -5.07
N GLY A 432 -24.50 1.97 -4.95
CA GLY A 432 -23.41 2.92 -5.21
C GLY A 432 -23.40 3.43 -6.67
N ALA A 433 -23.78 2.59 -7.64
CA ALA A 433 -23.84 2.97 -9.05
C ALA A 433 -24.98 3.94 -9.39
N ASN A 434 -26.01 4.04 -8.53
CA ASN A 434 -27.21 4.83 -8.78
C ASN A 434 -27.50 5.88 -7.69
N SER A 435 -26.52 6.15 -6.83
CA SER A 435 -26.65 7.15 -5.77
C SER A 435 -25.29 7.78 -5.43
N ALA A 436 -25.33 8.95 -4.80
CA ALA A 436 -24.17 9.62 -4.24
C ALA A 436 -24.29 9.71 -2.71
N TYR A 437 -23.18 9.55 -2.01
CA TYR A 437 -23.16 9.70 -0.56
C TYR A 437 -23.45 11.16 -0.17
N PRO A 438 -24.34 11.41 0.79
CA PRO A 438 -24.85 12.77 1.05
C PRO A 438 -23.81 13.71 1.67
N LYS A 439 -22.73 13.18 2.27
CA LYS A 439 -21.76 14.00 3.02
C LYS A 439 -20.57 14.47 2.18
N HIS A 440 -20.23 13.77 1.07
CA HIS A 440 -19.14 14.16 0.18
C HIS A 440 -19.22 13.43 -1.17
N SER A 441 -18.45 13.89 -2.17
CA SER A 441 -18.51 13.46 -3.58
C SER A 441 -17.65 12.24 -3.92
N SER A 442 -17.00 11.59 -2.95
CA SER A 442 -16.02 10.52 -3.18
C SER A 442 -16.56 9.11 -2.89
N THR A 443 -17.79 8.98 -2.39
CA THR A 443 -18.45 7.69 -2.11
C THR A 443 -19.76 7.62 -2.89
N GLY A 444 -20.08 6.45 -3.45
CA GLY A 444 -21.11 6.33 -4.47
C GLY A 444 -20.68 7.02 -5.77
N ARG A 445 -21.63 7.48 -6.59
CA ARG A 445 -21.34 8.15 -7.87
C ARG A 445 -21.85 9.59 -7.89
N PHE A 446 -20.97 10.53 -7.62
CA PHE A 446 -21.31 11.95 -7.74
C PHE A 446 -21.55 12.34 -9.20
N GLY A 447 -22.73 12.91 -9.50
CA GLY A 447 -23.16 13.23 -10.88
C GLY A 447 -23.78 12.03 -11.62
N TYR A 448 -24.20 10.98 -10.89
CA TYR A 448 -24.82 9.79 -11.46
C TYR A 448 -26.10 10.12 -12.28
N GLU A 449 -26.82 11.17 -11.92
CA GLU A 449 -28.04 11.58 -12.62
C GLU A 449 -27.73 11.97 -14.08
N TYR A 450 -26.63 12.68 -14.32
CA TYR A 450 -26.17 13.03 -15.65
C TYR A 450 -25.61 11.81 -16.37
N TYR A 451 -24.72 11.08 -15.71
CA TYR A 451 -24.08 9.91 -16.29
C TYR A 451 -25.09 8.83 -16.71
N ASN A 452 -26.07 8.54 -15.87
CA ASN A 452 -27.10 7.53 -16.15
C ASN A 452 -28.03 7.95 -17.30
N LYS A 453 -28.25 9.26 -17.50
CA LYS A 453 -29.14 9.81 -18.54
C LYS A 453 -28.43 10.05 -19.87
N LEU A 454 -27.23 10.62 -19.83
CA LEU A 454 -26.53 11.12 -21.02
C LEU A 454 -25.38 10.19 -21.45
N GLY A 455 -24.97 9.25 -20.58
CA GLY A 455 -23.79 8.42 -20.80
C GLY A 455 -22.46 9.14 -20.52
N TYR A 456 -22.48 10.32 -19.93
CA TYR A 456 -21.32 11.07 -19.46
C TYR A 456 -21.78 12.17 -18.49
N ILE A 457 -20.83 12.73 -17.75
CA ILE A 457 -21.06 13.91 -16.90
C ILE A 457 -20.69 15.15 -17.72
N PRO A 458 -21.62 16.13 -17.92
CA PRO A 458 -21.34 17.32 -18.69
C PRO A 458 -20.28 18.24 -18.03
N ALA A 459 -19.48 18.92 -18.87
CA ALA A 459 -18.45 19.86 -18.43
C ALA A 459 -19.02 21.21 -17.90
N ASP A 460 -20.27 21.52 -18.26
CA ASP A 460 -21.00 22.76 -17.91
C ASP A 460 -21.95 22.60 -16.70
N VAL A 461 -21.83 21.49 -15.94
CA VAL A 461 -22.52 21.29 -14.66
C VAL A 461 -21.55 21.41 -13.49
N LYS A 462 -22.08 21.50 -12.25
CA LYS A 462 -21.26 21.63 -11.03
C LYS A 462 -20.71 20.27 -10.54
N VAL A 463 -20.05 19.55 -11.43
CA VAL A 463 -19.37 18.29 -11.12
C VAL A 463 -17.97 18.35 -11.71
N ASP A 464 -16.98 18.55 -10.86
CA ASP A 464 -15.58 18.57 -11.25
C ASP A 464 -15.09 17.18 -11.70
N GLN A 465 -14.03 17.14 -12.51
CA GLN A 465 -13.38 15.90 -12.98
C GLN A 465 -14.31 15.02 -13.82
N ASN A 466 -15.17 15.66 -14.58
CA ASN A 466 -16.28 15.04 -15.30
C ASN A 466 -15.84 14.00 -16.34
N VAL A 467 -14.73 14.19 -17.05
CA VAL A 467 -14.16 13.21 -17.99
C VAL A 467 -13.63 12.01 -17.20
N ALA A 468 -12.79 12.25 -16.21
CA ALA A 468 -12.20 11.20 -15.40
C ALA A 468 -13.28 10.35 -14.71
N ARG A 469 -14.26 10.97 -14.03
CA ARG A 469 -15.40 10.27 -13.41
C ARG A 469 -16.19 9.42 -14.42
N SER A 470 -16.46 9.96 -15.59
CA SER A 470 -17.24 9.23 -16.62
C SER A 470 -16.50 7.99 -17.13
N LEU A 471 -15.18 8.07 -17.29
CA LEU A 471 -14.35 6.93 -17.70
C LEU A 471 -14.26 5.87 -16.59
N GLU A 472 -14.04 6.29 -15.35
CA GLU A 472 -14.07 5.39 -14.19
C GLU A 472 -15.42 4.68 -14.05
N TYR A 473 -16.54 5.41 -14.19
CA TYR A 473 -17.87 4.81 -14.08
C TYR A 473 -18.16 3.81 -15.21
N ALA A 474 -17.63 4.01 -16.41
CA ALA A 474 -17.75 3.05 -17.50
C ALA A 474 -17.03 1.73 -17.17
N TYR A 475 -15.81 1.81 -16.61
CA TYR A 475 -15.09 0.63 -16.14
C TYR A 475 -15.79 -0.02 -14.94
N ASN A 476 -16.25 0.77 -13.97
CA ASN A 476 -16.97 0.24 -12.81
C ASN A 476 -18.28 -0.46 -13.21
N ASP A 477 -19.00 0.05 -14.20
CA ASP A 477 -20.19 -0.63 -14.75
C ASP A 477 -19.84 -1.96 -15.40
N TRP A 478 -18.73 -2.06 -16.13
CA TRP A 478 -18.26 -3.35 -16.63
C TRP A 478 -17.93 -4.31 -15.49
N CYS A 479 -17.31 -3.86 -14.41
CA CYS A 479 -17.07 -4.70 -13.23
C CYS A 479 -18.36 -5.20 -12.60
N ILE A 480 -19.40 -4.34 -12.48
CA ILE A 480 -20.71 -4.72 -11.97
C ILE A 480 -21.38 -5.74 -12.90
N TYR A 481 -21.27 -5.55 -14.22
CA TYR A 481 -21.77 -6.51 -15.21
C TYR A 481 -21.11 -7.88 -15.04
N GLU A 482 -19.77 -7.95 -14.97
CA GLU A 482 -19.03 -9.21 -14.79
C GLU A 482 -19.36 -9.88 -13.44
N PHE A 483 -19.48 -9.10 -12.36
CA PHE A 483 -19.88 -9.63 -11.06
C PHE A 483 -21.28 -10.23 -11.08
N GLY A 484 -22.26 -9.52 -11.64
CA GLY A 484 -23.62 -10.01 -11.78
C GLY A 484 -23.71 -11.26 -12.66
N LYS A 485 -23.00 -11.29 -13.77
CA LYS A 485 -22.89 -12.45 -14.68
C LYS A 485 -22.31 -13.68 -13.96
N ALA A 486 -21.26 -13.49 -13.18
CA ALA A 486 -20.61 -14.56 -12.41
C ALA A 486 -21.50 -15.09 -11.27
N LEU A 487 -22.38 -14.24 -10.70
CA LEU A 487 -23.40 -14.64 -9.73
C LEU A 487 -24.65 -15.29 -10.37
N GLY A 488 -24.74 -15.33 -11.69
CA GLY A 488 -25.92 -15.83 -12.40
C GLY A 488 -27.14 -14.92 -12.28
N LYS A 489 -26.96 -13.61 -12.07
CA LYS A 489 -28.08 -12.66 -12.03
C LYS A 489 -28.77 -12.57 -13.37
N PRO A 490 -30.09 -12.31 -13.40
CA PRO A 490 -30.86 -12.19 -14.65
C PRO A 490 -30.26 -11.15 -15.60
N GLU A 491 -30.31 -11.44 -16.91
CA GLU A 491 -29.84 -10.52 -17.95
C GLU A 491 -30.54 -9.14 -17.86
N ALA A 492 -31.83 -9.13 -17.50
CA ALA A 492 -32.61 -7.91 -17.29
C ALA A 492 -32.02 -6.98 -16.21
N GLU A 493 -31.26 -7.53 -15.23
CA GLU A 493 -30.59 -6.75 -14.18
C GLU A 493 -29.18 -6.31 -14.59
N THR A 494 -28.49 -7.09 -15.43
CA THR A 494 -27.07 -6.88 -15.78
C THR A 494 -26.88 -6.09 -17.07
N ALA A 495 -27.81 -6.15 -18.03
CA ALA A 495 -27.67 -5.55 -19.37
C ALA A 495 -27.45 -4.03 -19.34
N ILE A 496 -28.03 -3.32 -18.37
CA ILE A 496 -27.82 -1.87 -18.23
C ILE A 496 -26.36 -1.52 -17.97
N TYR A 497 -25.65 -2.33 -17.17
CA TYR A 497 -24.24 -2.13 -16.84
C TYR A 497 -23.35 -2.46 -18.04
N ALA A 498 -23.66 -3.50 -18.82
CA ALA A 498 -22.99 -3.81 -20.08
C ALA A 498 -23.13 -2.65 -21.09
N THR A 499 -24.30 -2.01 -21.15
CA THR A 499 -24.54 -0.83 -22.00
C THR A 499 -23.73 0.36 -21.51
N ARG A 500 -23.75 0.67 -20.20
CA ARG A 500 -23.02 1.78 -19.60
C ARG A 500 -21.50 1.60 -19.66
N ALA A 501 -20.99 0.38 -19.66
CA ALA A 501 -19.60 0.07 -19.88
C ALA A 501 -19.03 0.64 -21.19
N MET A 502 -19.89 0.87 -22.19
CA MET A 502 -19.51 1.46 -23.48
C MET A 502 -19.58 3.00 -23.49
N ASN A 503 -19.97 3.64 -22.39
CA ASN A 503 -20.18 5.07 -22.28
C ASN A 503 -18.88 5.91 -22.49
N TYR A 504 -17.69 5.33 -22.26
CA TYR A 504 -16.43 5.99 -22.58
C TYR A 504 -16.37 6.53 -24.01
N LYS A 505 -17.08 5.89 -24.96
CA LYS A 505 -17.15 6.30 -26.37
C LYS A 505 -17.76 7.69 -26.56
N ASN A 506 -18.63 8.12 -25.65
CA ASN A 506 -19.31 9.42 -25.74
C ASN A 506 -18.35 10.59 -25.55
N LEU A 507 -17.21 10.40 -24.89
CA LEU A 507 -16.20 11.44 -24.64
C LEU A 507 -15.06 11.45 -25.66
N PHE A 508 -15.01 10.45 -26.55
CA PHE A 508 -13.97 10.37 -27.56
C PHE A 508 -14.16 11.44 -28.66
N ASP A 509 -13.18 12.32 -28.82
CA ASP A 509 -13.14 13.30 -29.90
C ASP A 509 -12.34 12.77 -31.11
N PRO A 510 -13.00 12.41 -32.23
CA PRO A 510 -12.31 11.86 -33.39
C PRO A 510 -11.29 12.82 -34.03
N SER A 511 -11.45 14.12 -33.82
CA SER A 511 -10.54 15.13 -34.37
C SER A 511 -9.18 15.16 -33.70
N THR A 512 -9.14 14.89 -32.40
CA THR A 512 -7.92 14.84 -31.58
C THR A 512 -7.48 13.42 -31.27
N LYS A 513 -8.37 12.43 -31.37
CA LYS A 513 -8.23 11.03 -30.94
C LYS A 513 -8.02 10.88 -29.43
N LEU A 514 -8.50 11.83 -28.65
CA LEU A 514 -8.39 11.86 -27.18
C LEU A 514 -9.78 11.99 -26.56
N MET A 515 -9.87 11.67 -25.27
CA MET A 515 -11.06 11.92 -24.46
C MET A 515 -11.13 13.40 -24.09
N ARG A 516 -12.27 14.03 -24.32
CA ARG A 516 -12.49 15.47 -24.17
C ARG A 516 -13.80 15.76 -23.48
N GLY A 517 -13.85 16.82 -22.67
CA GLY A 517 -15.06 17.27 -22.00
C GLY A 517 -16.17 17.64 -22.98
N LYS A 518 -17.40 17.24 -22.64
CA LYS A 518 -18.63 17.51 -23.40
C LYS A 518 -19.62 18.29 -22.55
N LYS A 519 -20.32 19.24 -23.17
CA LYS A 519 -21.41 19.99 -22.55
C LYS A 519 -22.71 19.19 -22.57
N ALA A 520 -23.72 19.65 -21.82
CA ALA A 520 -25.03 19.00 -21.76
C ALA A 520 -25.74 18.98 -23.11
N ASP A 521 -25.47 19.92 -24.03
CA ASP A 521 -25.98 19.94 -25.38
C ASP A 521 -25.28 18.97 -26.36
N GLY A 522 -24.26 18.25 -25.90
CA GLY A 522 -23.49 17.28 -26.66
C GLY A 522 -22.29 17.87 -27.43
N SER A 523 -22.06 19.17 -27.38
CA SER A 523 -20.88 19.79 -27.96
C SER A 523 -19.63 19.60 -27.13
N PHE A 524 -18.46 19.42 -27.73
CA PHE A 524 -17.20 19.41 -27.01
C PHE A 524 -16.83 20.80 -26.46
N VAL A 525 -16.12 20.87 -25.34
CA VAL A 525 -15.54 22.13 -24.83
C VAL A 525 -14.62 22.73 -25.89
N SER A 526 -14.67 24.06 -26.10
CA SER A 526 -13.97 24.71 -27.18
C SER A 526 -12.47 24.89 -26.92
N ASP A 527 -12.12 25.27 -25.70
CA ASP A 527 -10.74 25.53 -25.30
C ASP A 527 -10.11 24.22 -24.79
N PHE A 528 -9.42 23.50 -25.67
CA PHE A 528 -8.86 22.19 -25.39
C PHE A 528 -7.36 22.15 -25.66
N ASP A 529 -6.59 22.09 -24.60
CA ASP A 529 -5.17 21.77 -24.60
C ASP A 529 -4.99 20.35 -24.01
N PRO A 530 -4.57 19.35 -24.80
CA PRO A 530 -4.47 17.98 -24.33
C PRO A 530 -3.40 17.76 -23.24
N SER A 531 -2.44 18.66 -23.11
CA SER A 531 -1.39 18.61 -22.09
C SER A 531 -1.77 19.38 -20.81
N ALA A 532 -2.88 20.15 -20.83
CA ALA A 532 -3.31 20.92 -19.67
C ALA A 532 -3.87 20.00 -18.57
N TRP A 533 -3.37 20.16 -17.36
CA TRP A 533 -3.93 19.54 -16.16
C TRP A 533 -5.19 20.33 -15.75
N SER A 534 -6.30 20.02 -16.38
CA SER A 534 -7.55 20.77 -16.29
C SER A 534 -8.53 20.16 -15.26
N ARG A 535 -9.67 20.86 -15.07
CA ARG A 535 -10.72 20.40 -14.16
C ARG A 535 -11.48 19.17 -14.65
N GLU A 536 -11.38 18.83 -15.93
CA GLU A 536 -12.03 17.66 -16.50
C GLU A 536 -11.36 16.35 -16.06
N TYR A 537 -10.08 16.40 -15.66
CA TYR A 537 -9.27 15.24 -15.32
C TYR A 537 -8.84 15.27 -13.86
N THR A 538 -8.68 14.08 -13.27
CA THR A 538 -8.14 13.91 -11.94
C THR A 538 -6.63 13.71 -12.06
N GLU A 539 -5.84 14.58 -11.41
CA GLU A 539 -4.38 14.43 -11.31
C GLU A 539 -3.74 14.05 -12.64
N GLY A 540 -4.11 14.75 -13.70
CA GLY A 540 -3.63 14.44 -15.03
C GLY A 540 -4.23 15.30 -16.13
N ASN A 541 -4.07 14.84 -17.35
CA ASN A 541 -4.52 15.50 -18.58
C ASN A 541 -5.12 14.51 -19.58
N ALA A 542 -5.45 14.98 -20.80
CA ALA A 542 -6.07 14.14 -21.80
C ALA A 542 -5.16 12.99 -22.27
N TRP A 543 -3.82 13.18 -22.31
CA TRP A 543 -2.88 12.11 -22.66
C TRP A 543 -2.89 10.97 -21.66
N HIS A 544 -3.15 11.26 -20.40
CA HIS A 544 -3.26 10.26 -19.34
C HIS A 544 -4.61 9.52 -19.41
N TRP A 545 -5.69 10.28 -19.36
CA TRP A 545 -7.03 9.73 -19.19
C TRP A 545 -7.61 9.09 -20.45
N SER A 546 -7.14 9.45 -21.65
CA SER A 546 -7.64 8.82 -22.89
C SER A 546 -7.33 7.34 -22.99
N PHE A 547 -6.37 6.84 -22.23
CA PHE A 547 -6.02 5.42 -22.20
C PHE A 547 -6.64 4.66 -21.01
N CYS A 548 -7.40 5.34 -20.13
CA CYS A 548 -8.07 4.72 -18.97
C CYS A 548 -9.37 3.99 -19.37
N VAL A 549 -9.27 3.08 -20.35
CA VAL A 549 -10.35 2.20 -20.83
C VAL A 549 -9.88 0.75 -20.58
N PHE A 550 -9.75 0.40 -19.30
CA PHE A 550 -9.12 -0.85 -18.85
C PHE A 550 -9.83 -2.10 -19.40
N HIS A 551 -11.17 -2.06 -19.44
CA HIS A 551 -12.01 -3.21 -19.84
C HIS A 551 -12.15 -3.37 -21.35
N ASP A 552 -11.86 -2.33 -22.16
CA ASP A 552 -12.08 -2.38 -23.60
C ASP A 552 -10.97 -1.68 -24.45
N PRO A 553 -9.69 -2.11 -24.32
CA PRO A 553 -8.62 -1.55 -25.14
C PRO A 553 -8.85 -1.72 -26.64
N GLN A 554 -9.46 -2.84 -27.11
CA GLN A 554 -9.78 -3.05 -28.51
C GLN A 554 -10.81 -2.02 -29.00
N GLY A 555 -11.82 -1.68 -28.18
CA GLY A 555 -12.78 -0.63 -28.49
C GLY A 555 -12.11 0.73 -28.66
N LEU A 556 -11.15 1.06 -27.80
CA LEU A 556 -10.34 2.27 -27.90
C LEU A 556 -9.44 2.26 -29.16
N ILE A 557 -8.81 1.13 -29.48
CA ILE A 557 -8.01 0.96 -30.71
C ILE A 557 -8.88 1.22 -31.95
N ASN A 558 -10.11 0.71 -31.97
CA ASN A 558 -11.04 0.92 -33.08
C ASN A 558 -11.43 2.40 -33.23
N LEU A 559 -11.71 3.10 -32.11
CA LEU A 559 -11.99 4.53 -32.11
C LEU A 559 -10.83 5.36 -32.64
N MET A 560 -9.61 5.03 -32.28
CA MET A 560 -8.38 5.73 -32.74
C MET A 560 -8.00 5.41 -34.18
N GLY A 561 -8.71 4.51 -34.86
CA GLY A 561 -8.49 4.16 -36.28
C GLY A 561 -7.56 2.97 -36.51
N GLY A 562 -7.46 2.06 -35.55
CA GLY A 562 -6.73 0.79 -35.64
C GLY A 562 -5.34 0.81 -34.99
N ASN A 563 -4.69 -0.37 -35.00
CA ASN A 563 -3.44 -0.62 -34.27
C ASN A 563 -2.35 0.43 -34.53
N LYS A 564 -2.06 0.76 -35.80
CA LYS A 564 -0.99 1.72 -36.13
C LYS A 564 -1.25 3.11 -35.55
N SER A 565 -2.49 3.59 -35.65
CA SER A 565 -2.86 4.89 -35.12
C SER A 565 -2.83 4.91 -33.58
N PHE A 566 -3.32 3.86 -32.96
CA PHE A 566 -3.28 3.70 -31.51
C PHE A 566 -1.83 3.67 -30.98
N VAL A 567 -0.96 2.86 -31.61
CA VAL A 567 0.46 2.79 -31.23
C VAL A 567 1.14 4.16 -31.40
N SER A 568 0.85 4.88 -32.48
CA SER A 568 1.40 6.23 -32.68
C SER A 568 0.96 7.21 -31.58
N MET A 569 -0.31 7.16 -31.17
CA MET A 569 -0.81 7.99 -30.06
C MET A 569 -0.14 7.60 -28.72
N LEU A 570 0.03 6.31 -28.47
CA LEU A 570 0.67 5.83 -27.26
C LEU A 570 2.18 6.17 -27.23
N ASP A 571 2.89 6.02 -28.36
CA ASP A 571 4.30 6.43 -28.48
C ASP A 571 4.46 7.94 -28.22
N THR A 572 3.47 8.75 -28.64
CA THR A 572 3.47 10.21 -28.45
C THR A 572 3.53 10.59 -26.97
N VAL A 573 2.87 9.84 -26.08
CA VAL A 573 2.89 10.10 -24.62
C VAL A 573 4.32 10.12 -24.07
N PHE A 574 5.19 9.25 -24.57
CA PHE A 574 6.58 9.12 -24.07
C PHE A 574 7.55 10.16 -24.65
N VAL A 575 7.11 10.99 -25.64
CA VAL A 575 7.95 11.98 -26.31
C VAL A 575 7.50 13.42 -26.18
N ILE A 576 6.21 13.69 -25.85
CA ILE A 576 5.74 15.05 -25.58
C ILE A 576 6.49 15.59 -24.35
N PRO A 577 7.07 16.81 -24.42
CA PRO A 577 7.79 17.37 -23.29
C PRO A 577 6.93 17.45 -22.01
N SER A 578 7.49 17.04 -20.89
CA SER A 578 6.80 16.97 -19.60
C SER A 578 6.41 18.33 -19.00
N TYR A 579 6.95 19.44 -19.51
CA TYR A 579 6.61 20.80 -19.09
C TYR A 579 5.43 21.41 -19.85
N GLU A 580 4.94 20.80 -20.92
CA GLU A 580 3.79 21.32 -21.65
C GLU A 580 2.50 21.20 -20.84
N GLY A 581 1.62 22.20 -20.95
CA GLY A 581 0.35 22.24 -20.23
C GLY A 581 0.41 22.58 -18.74
N MET A 582 1.59 22.76 -18.17
CA MET A 582 1.77 23.01 -16.73
C MET A 582 1.27 24.37 -16.23
N LYS A 583 0.93 25.28 -17.12
CA LYS A 583 0.51 26.65 -16.77
C LYS A 583 -0.93 26.74 -16.24
N SER A 584 -1.73 25.69 -16.36
CA SER A 584 -3.18 25.78 -16.19
C SER A 584 -3.67 25.81 -14.74
N ARG A 585 -2.93 25.20 -13.77
CA ARG A 585 -3.36 25.11 -12.35
C ARG A 585 -2.27 25.43 -11.32
N GLY A 586 -1.11 25.88 -11.75
CA GLY A 586 0.07 25.93 -10.89
C GLY A 586 0.77 24.55 -10.80
N MET A 587 1.93 24.54 -10.18
CA MET A 587 2.76 23.34 -10.05
C MET A 587 2.33 22.51 -8.84
N ILE A 588 1.82 21.29 -9.07
CA ILE A 588 1.59 20.28 -8.05
C ILE A 588 2.72 19.25 -8.06
N HIS A 589 2.79 18.38 -7.04
CA HIS A 589 3.93 17.46 -6.88
C HIS A 589 4.00 16.43 -8.02
N GLU A 590 2.86 15.89 -8.50
CA GLU A 590 2.82 14.90 -9.57
C GLU A 590 3.39 15.47 -10.91
N MET A 591 3.19 16.75 -11.17
CA MET A 591 3.78 17.41 -12.33
C MET A 591 5.32 17.53 -12.19
N ARG A 592 5.83 17.78 -10.98
CA ARG A 592 7.27 17.79 -10.72
C ARG A 592 7.87 16.41 -10.85
N GLU A 593 7.21 15.41 -10.33
CA GLU A 593 7.58 13.99 -10.45
C GLU A 593 7.68 13.58 -11.92
N MET A 594 6.68 13.93 -12.74
CA MET A 594 6.70 13.71 -14.18
C MET A 594 7.90 14.40 -14.86
N GLN A 595 8.27 15.63 -14.44
CA GLN A 595 9.46 16.33 -14.95
C GLN A 595 10.75 15.59 -14.55
N VAL A 596 10.89 15.21 -13.29
CA VAL A 596 12.08 14.51 -12.77
C VAL A 596 12.25 13.16 -13.46
N MET A 597 11.17 12.43 -13.67
CA MET A 597 11.19 11.16 -14.40
C MET A 597 11.71 11.30 -15.84
N ASN A 598 11.46 12.44 -16.49
CA ASN A 598 11.90 12.71 -17.86
C ASN A 598 11.56 11.56 -18.84
N MET A 599 10.27 11.21 -18.89
CA MET A 599 9.68 10.20 -19.76
C MET A 599 8.49 10.74 -20.57
N GLY A 600 8.58 11.98 -21.04
CA GLY A 600 7.50 12.68 -21.72
C GLY A 600 6.34 12.99 -20.76
N GLN A 601 5.11 12.76 -21.23
CA GLN A 601 3.88 12.88 -20.42
C GLN A 601 3.58 11.58 -19.61
N TYR A 602 4.43 10.56 -19.67
CA TYR A 602 4.26 9.34 -18.87
C TYR A 602 4.63 9.60 -17.42
N ALA A 603 3.64 9.84 -16.56
CA ALA A 603 3.79 10.18 -15.16
C ALA A 603 3.61 8.93 -14.27
N HIS A 604 4.57 8.00 -14.27
CA HIS A 604 4.48 6.71 -13.56
C HIS A 604 4.17 6.83 -12.06
N GLY A 605 4.56 7.94 -11.44
CA GLY A 605 4.28 8.23 -10.02
C GLY A 605 2.79 8.38 -9.71
N ASN A 606 1.92 8.46 -10.73
CA ASN A 606 0.46 8.52 -10.53
C ASN A 606 -0.24 7.33 -11.20
N GLN A 607 -1.21 6.71 -10.51
CA GLN A 607 -1.77 5.40 -10.81
C GLN A 607 -2.55 5.30 -12.14
N PRO A 608 -3.28 6.31 -12.63
CA PRO A 608 -4.03 6.22 -13.90
C PRO A 608 -3.19 5.78 -15.09
N ILE A 609 -1.88 5.97 -15.04
CA ILE A 609 -0.96 5.75 -16.16
C ILE A 609 -0.27 4.39 -16.11
N GLN A 610 -0.21 3.76 -14.94
CA GLN A 610 0.65 2.60 -14.68
C GLN A 610 0.40 1.40 -15.60
N HIS A 611 -0.80 1.27 -16.17
CA HIS A 611 -1.15 0.19 -17.12
C HIS A 611 -0.70 0.48 -18.56
N MET A 612 -0.42 1.74 -18.93
CA MET A 612 -0.19 2.16 -20.32
C MET A 612 0.91 1.41 -21.05
N PRO A 613 2.07 1.08 -20.44
CA PRO A 613 3.11 0.31 -21.11
C PRO A 613 2.65 -1.06 -21.61
N TYR A 614 1.65 -1.65 -20.96
CA TYR A 614 1.10 -2.95 -21.32
C TYR A 614 0.12 -2.90 -22.50
N LEU A 615 -0.41 -1.72 -22.85
CA LEU A 615 -1.40 -1.56 -23.92
C LEU A 615 -0.88 -1.92 -25.31
N TYR A 616 0.43 -1.90 -25.53
CA TYR A 616 1.03 -2.35 -26.80
C TYR A 616 0.73 -3.84 -27.11
N ASN A 617 0.46 -4.65 -26.08
CA ASN A 617 0.07 -6.06 -26.25
C ASN A 617 -1.27 -6.23 -26.99
N TYR A 618 -2.17 -5.26 -26.88
CA TYR A 618 -3.47 -5.25 -27.55
C TYR A 618 -3.38 -4.81 -29.02
N ALA A 619 -2.31 -4.08 -29.36
CA ALA A 619 -2.09 -3.51 -30.68
C ALA A 619 -1.05 -4.29 -31.51
N ALA A 620 -0.77 -5.55 -31.17
CA ALA A 620 0.16 -6.45 -31.84
C ALA A 620 1.64 -5.97 -31.86
N GLU A 621 2.05 -5.16 -30.88
CA GLU A 621 3.45 -4.71 -30.68
C GLU A 621 3.99 -5.05 -29.27
N PRO A 622 3.91 -6.30 -28.78
CA PRO A 622 4.27 -6.67 -27.40
C PRO A 622 5.73 -6.34 -27.03
N TRP A 623 6.63 -6.27 -27.98
CA TRP A 623 8.03 -5.89 -27.73
C TRP A 623 8.18 -4.45 -27.18
N LYS A 624 7.27 -3.53 -27.53
CA LYS A 624 7.28 -2.18 -26.94
C LYS A 624 6.87 -2.20 -25.48
N ALA A 625 5.89 -3.05 -25.11
CA ALA A 625 5.54 -3.25 -23.70
C ALA A 625 6.74 -3.75 -22.91
N GLN A 626 7.45 -4.78 -23.43
CA GLN A 626 8.64 -5.36 -22.80
C GLN A 626 9.73 -4.31 -22.56
N TYR A 627 10.00 -3.48 -23.57
CA TYR A 627 10.98 -2.39 -23.49
C TYR A 627 10.62 -1.36 -22.40
N TRP A 628 9.38 -0.83 -22.44
CA TRP A 628 8.97 0.20 -21.51
C TRP A 628 8.87 -0.30 -20.08
N VAL A 629 8.30 -1.48 -19.86
CA VAL A 629 8.18 -2.08 -18.52
C VAL A 629 9.56 -2.26 -17.88
N ARG A 630 10.55 -2.80 -18.61
CA ARG A 630 11.91 -2.93 -18.08
C ARG A 630 12.57 -1.60 -17.82
N LYS A 631 12.44 -0.64 -18.74
CA LYS A 631 12.98 0.72 -18.57
C LYS A 631 12.41 1.42 -17.35
N ILE A 632 11.11 1.27 -17.08
CA ILE A 632 10.44 1.83 -15.90
C ILE A 632 11.00 1.17 -14.63
N MET A 633 11.04 -0.15 -14.56
CA MET A 633 11.56 -0.87 -13.39
C MET A 633 13.00 -0.49 -13.08
N ASP A 634 13.87 -0.47 -14.10
CA ASP A 634 15.30 -0.22 -13.91
C ASP A 634 15.61 1.27 -13.58
N LYS A 635 14.73 2.20 -14.01
CA LYS A 635 14.96 3.64 -13.83
C LYS A 635 14.29 4.21 -12.56
N LEU A 636 13.09 3.72 -12.22
CA LEU A 636 12.19 4.39 -11.28
C LEU A 636 12.02 3.66 -9.94
N TYR A 637 12.67 2.50 -9.76
CA TYR A 637 12.61 1.72 -8.53
C TYR A 637 14.00 1.38 -8.02
N LEU A 638 14.35 1.91 -6.85
CA LEU A 638 15.69 1.77 -6.26
C LEU A 638 15.58 1.31 -4.80
N PRO A 639 16.60 0.62 -4.25
CA PRO A 639 16.62 0.19 -2.85
C PRO A 639 17.02 1.30 -1.87
N THR A 640 16.81 2.56 -2.21
CA THR A 640 17.25 3.77 -1.50
C THR A 640 16.06 4.56 -0.94
N PRO A 641 16.25 5.48 0.02
CA PRO A 641 15.17 6.28 0.59
C PRO A 641 14.38 7.13 -0.42
N ASP A 642 14.98 7.48 -1.55
CA ASP A 642 14.36 8.15 -2.70
C ASP A 642 13.88 7.18 -3.79
N GLY A 643 13.68 5.92 -3.45
CA GLY A 643 13.54 4.81 -4.39
C GLY A 643 12.18 4.65 -5.08
N TYR A 644 11.27 5.61 -4.96
CA TYR A 644 10.02 5.71 -5.73
C TYR A 644 9.99 7.01 -6.53
N CYS A 645 9.17 7.04 -7.56
CA CYS A 645 9.04 8.18 -8.47
C CYS A 645 7.76 9.01 -8.29
N GLY A 646 7.07 8.84 -7.19
CA GLY A 646 5.80 9.43 -6.78
C GLY A 646 5.28 8.70 -5.57
N ASP A 647 4.01 8.86 -5.23
CA ASP A 647 3.42 8.24 -4.05
C ASP A 647 3.38 6.71 -4.15
N GLU A 648 3.65 6.05 -3.03
CA GLU A 648 3.60 4.59 -2.95
C GLU A 648 2.15 4.07 -2.90
N ASP A 649 1.26 4.85 -2.26
CA ASP A 649 -0.18 4.68 -2.20
C ASP A 649 -0.66 3.31 -1.76
N ASN A 650 -0.45 3.04 -0.47
CA ASN A 650 -1.01 1.88 0.25
C ASN A 650 -0.68 0.52 -0.39
N GLY A 651 0.48 0.40 -1.01
CA GLY A 651 0.94 -0.81 -1.65
C GLY A 651 0.71 -0.87 -3.16
N GLN A 652 0.02 0.10 -3.79
CA GLN A 652 -0.30 0.05 -5.21
C GLN A 652 0.94 0.14 -6.11
N THR A 653 1.78 1.15 -5.90
CA THR A 653 3.00 1.34 -6.71
C THR A 653 4.01 0.23 -6.46
N SER A 654 4.08 -0.28 -5.24
CA SER A 654 4.85 -1.47 -4.88
C SER A 654 4.33 -2.73 -5.58
N ALA A 655 3.03 -2.97 -5.59
CA ALA A 655 2.41 -4.12 -6.25
C ALA A 655 2.59 -4.08 -7.78
N TRP A 656 2.61 -2.88 -8.38
CA TRP A 656 2.97 -2.73 -9.79
C TRP A 656 4.37 -3.28 -10.08
N TYR A 657 5.36 -2.91 -9.23
CA TYR A 657 6.72 -3.42 -9.39
C TYR A 657 6.80 -4.93 -9.17
N VAL A 658 6.11 -5.46 -8.15
CA VAL A 658 6.05 -6.90 -7.88
C VAL A 658 5.53 -7.64 -9.11
N PHE A 659 4.36 -7.29 -9.64
CA PHE A 659 3.80 -7.93 -10.83
C PHE A 659 4.72 -7.78 -12.06
N SER A 660 5.19 -6.57 -12.33
CA SER A 660 6.02 -6.30 -13.51
C SER A 660 7.32 -7.08 -13.49
N SER A 661 7.94 -7.24 -12.32
CA SER A 661 9.17 -8.02 -12.14
C SER A 661 8.93 -9.54 -12.30
N LEU A 662 7.70 -10.03 -12.00
CA LEU A 662 7.28 -11.40 -12.30
C LEU A 662 7.08 -11.64 -13.81
N GLY A 663 6.91 -10.56 -14.60
CA GLY A 663 6.75 -10.61 -16.06
C GLY A 663 5.30 -10.53 -16.54
N PHE A 664 4.33 -10.13 -15.71
CA PHE A 664 2.94 -9.93 -16.11
C PHE A 664 2.24 -8.89 -15.21
N TYR A 665 1.08 -8.36 -15.64
CA TYR A 665 0.36 -7.30 -14.95
C TYR A 665 -1.16 -7.37 -15.20
N PRO A 666 -2.02 -7.08 -14.20
CA PRO A 666 -3.48 -7.05 -14.36
C PRO A 666 -3.95 -5.73 -14.98
N VAL A 667 -3.91 -5.59 -16.30
CA VAL A 667 -4.39 -4.37 -17.00
C VAL A 667 -5.88 -4.12 -16.76
N SER A 668 -6.66 -5.19 -16.73
CA SER A 668 -8.11 -5.16 -16.53
C SER A 668 -8.47 -6.11 -15.37
N PRO A 669 -8.38 -5.67 -14.11
CA PRO A 669 -8.90 -6.46 -12.99
C PRO A 669 -10.33 -6.90 -13.23
N ALA A 670 -10.72 -8.06 -12.72
CA ALA A 670 -11.97 -8.77 -13.00
C ALA A 670 -12.11 -9.41 -14.41
N SER A 671 -11.13 -9.25 -15.31
CA SER A 671 -11.11 -10.00 -16.57
C SER A 671 -10.67 -11.46 -16.42
N GLY A 672 -10.01 -11.77 -15.30
CA GLY A 672 -9.38 -13.07 -15.08
C GLY A 672 -8.09 -13.28 -15.90
N GLU A 673 -7.48 -12.21 -16.43
CA GLU A 673 -6.25 -12.28 -17.24
C GLU A 673 -5.17 -11.32 -16.72
N TYR A 674 -3.93 -11.77 -16.81
CA TYR A 674 -2.73 -10.95 -16.63
C TYR A 674 -2.04 -10.78 -17.98
N VAL A 675 -1.65 -9.56 -18.32
CA VAL A 675 -0.97 -9.22 -19.57
C VAL A 675 0.54 -9.41 -19.42
N ILE A 676 1.18 -10.09 -20.36
CA ILE A 676 2.60 -10.39 -20.32
C ILE A 676 3.44 -9.14 -20.58
N GLY A 677 4.44 -8.93 -19.70
CA GLY A 677 5.48 -7.93 -19.81
C GLY A 677 6.84 -8.55 -20.09
N SER A 678 7.84 -8.20 -19.26
CA SER A 678 9.20 -8.71 -19.35
C SER A 678 9.70 -9.07 -17.94
N PRO A 679 9.87 -10.37 -17.61
CA PRO A 679 10.34 -10.78 -16.29
C PRO A 679 11.75 -10.23 -16.01
N GLN A 680 12.00 -9.86 -14.75
CA GLN A 680 13.25 -9.24 -14.35
C GLN A 680 14.27 -10.21 -13.74
N PHE A 681 13.78 -11.31 -13.14
CA PHE A 681 14.58 -12.23 -12.34
C PHE A 681 14.93 -13.51 -13.10
N ASP A 682 16.06 -14.13 -12.75
CA ASP A 682 16.50 -15.41 -13.35
C ASP A 682 15.50 -16.52 -13.06
N LYS A 683 14.99 -16.57 -11.83
CA LYS A 683 13.99 -17.57 -11.43
C LYS A 683 13.10 -17.03 -10.29
N VAL A 684 11.81 -17.31 -10.42
CA VAL A 684 10.82 -17.05 -9.37
C VAL A 684 9.94 -18.27 -9.13
N THR A 685 9.62 -18.55 -7.86
CA THR A 685 8.63 -19.55 -7.47
C THR A 685 7.53 -18.87 -6.66
N LEU A 686 6.30 -18.89 -7.17
CA LEU A 686 5.12 -18.50 -6.41
C LEU A 686 4.57 -19.73 -5.68
N ASN A 687 4.48 -19.68 -4.38
CA ASN A 687 3.86 -20.70 -3.52
C ASN A 687 2.41 -20.28 -3.23
N LEU A 688 1.45 -20.78 -3.99
CA LEU A 688 0.04 -20.42 -3.87
C LEU A 688 -0.60 -21.04 -2.61
N GLU A 689 -1.62 -20.39 -2.04
CA GLU A 689 -2.30 -20.90 -0.84
C GLU A 689 -2.97 -22.28 -1.03
N ASN A 690 -3.34 -22.63 -2.26
CA ASN A 690 -3.88 -23.96 -2.59
C ASN A 690 -2.80 -25.07 -2.69
N GLY A 691 -1.56 -24.78 -2.32
CA GLY A 691 -0.42 -25.70 -2.36
C GLY A 691 0.22 -25.88 -3.74
N LYS A 692 -0.33 -25.26 -4.79
CA LYS A 692 0.26 -25.29 -6.13
C LYS A 692 1.43 -24.30 -6.24
N LYS A 693 2.31 -24.53 -7.22
CA LYS A 693 3.46 -23.66 -7.48
C LYS A 693 3.45 -23.15 -8.91
N VAL A 694 3.81 -21.89 -9.07
CA VAL A 694 4.11 -21.31 -10.38
C VAL A 694 5.61 -21.03 -10.43
N ASN A 695 6.29 -21.65 -11.39
CA ASN A 695 7.72 -21.46 -11.60
C ASN A 695 7.95 -20.62 -12.85
N ILE A 696 8.61 -19.49 -12.70
CA ILE A 696 8.97 -18.56 -13.77
C ILE A 696 10.48 -18.63 -13.93
N GLN A 697 10.97 -18.90 -15.13
CA GLN A 697 12.38 -18.92 -15.46
C GLN A 697 12.65 -17.96 -16.62
N ALA A 698 13.60 -17.05 -16.43
CA ALA A 698 13.98 -16.06 -17.44
C ALA A 698 15.48 -15.75 -17.33
N LYS A 699 16.32 -16.80 -17.45
CA LYS A 699 17.78 -16.65 -17.36
C LYS A 699 18.27 -15.57 -18.31
N GLN A 700 18.84 -14.53 -17.75
CA GLN A 700 19.42 -13.41 -18.47
C GLN A 700 20.93 -13.60 -18.54
N GLN A 701 21.50 -13.58 -19.75
CA GLN A 701 22.95 -13.66 -19.98
C GLN A 701 23.61 -12.27 -20.10
N GLY A 702 22.80 -11.18 -19.99
CA GLY A 702 23.27 -9.80 -20.07
C GLY A 702 22.20 -8.80 -19.63
N ALA A 703 22.62 -7.60 -19.24
CA ALA A 703 21.75 -6.54 -18.74
C ALA A 703 20.71 -6.02 -19.77
N ASN A 704 20.98 -6.19 -21.07
CA ASN A 704 20.14 -5.68 -22.16
C ASN A 704 19.11 -6.69 -22.67
N GLN A 705 19.01 -7.87 -22.08
CA GLN A 705 18.07 -8.92 -22.51
C GLN A 705 16.67 -8.62 -21.95
N VAL A 706 16.01 -7.63 -22.51
CA VAL A 706 14.69 -7.15 -22.07
C VAL A 706 13.52 -7.71 -22.88
N TYR A 707 13.80 -8.31 -24.05
CA TYR A 707 12.76 -8.80 -24.94
C TYR A 707 12.52 -10.30 -24.76
N VAL A 708 11.27 -10.71 -24.88
CA VAL A 708 10.86 -12.13 -24.88
C VAL A 708 10.95 -12.66 -26.31
N ASP A 709 11.95 -13.47 -26.60
CA ASP A 709 12.08 -14.17 -27.88
C ASP A 709 11.07 -15.30 -27.98
N GLN A 710 11.01 -16.17 -26.97
CA GLN A 710 10.09 -17.29 -26.89
C GLN A 710 9.55 -17.44 -25.46
N LEU A 711 8.35 -17.98 -25.34
CA LEU A 711 7.75 -18.39 -24.08
C LEU A 711 7.20 -19.80 -24.23
N THR A 712 7.43 -20.66 -23.23
CA THR A 712 6.74 -21.92 -23.11
C THR A 712 5.89 -21.98 -21.85
N TRP A 713 4.73 -22.60 -21.94
CA TRP A 713 3.83 -22.93 -20.83
C TRP A 713 3.83 -24.44 -20.62
N ASN A 714 4.35 -24.91 -19.51
CA ASN A 714 4.49 -26.34 -19.21
C ASN A 714 5.21 -27.13 -20.35
N GLY A 715 6.25 -26.51 -20.92
CA GLY A 715 7.06 -27.07 -22.00
C GLY A 715 6.45 -26.95 -23.40
N LYS A 716 5.28 -26.36 -23.59
CA LYS A 716 4.65 -26.11 -24.89
C LYS A 716 4.82 -24.66 -25.31
N PRO A 717 5.06 -24.38 -26.62
CA PRO A 717 5.12 -23.00 -27.12
C PRO A 717 3.86 -22.21 -26.75
N TYR A 718 4.05 -20.97 -26.27
CA TYR A 718 2.97 -20.08 -25.82
C TYR A 718 3.15 -18.69 -26.42
N ASN A 719 2.29 -18.31 -27.36
CA ASN A 719 2.40 -17.06 -28.11
C ASN A 719 1.46 -15.96 -27.61
N HIS A 720 0.47 -16.31 -26.80
CA HIS A 720 -0.47 -15.31 -26.26
C HIS A 720 0.26 -14.25 -25.43
N ASN A 721 -0.25 -13.03 -25.45
CA ASN A 721 0.26 -11.91 -24.66
C ASN A 721 -0.45 -11.80 -23.29
N TYR A 722 -1.15 -12.82 -22.85
CA TYR A 722 -1.86 -12.88 -21.57
C TYR A 722 -1.72 -14.26 -20.93
N ILE A 723 -2.00 -14.31 -19.64
CA ILE A 723 -2.05 -15.53 -18.82
C ILE A 723 -3.39 -15.50 -18.08
N ARG A 724 -4.14 -16.59 -18.15
CA ARG A 724 -5.39 -16.67 -17.39
C ARG A 724 -5.12 -16.98 -15.92
N TYR A 725 -5.77 -16.22 -15.03
CA TYR A 725 -5.68 -16.41 -13.59
C TYR A 725 -5.97 -17.87 -13.16
N LYS A 726 -7.08 -18.44 -13.67
CA LYS A 726 -7.48 -19.82 -13.37
C LYS A 726 -6.43 -20.86 -13.77
N ASP A 727 -5.66 -20.61 -14.83
CA ASP A 727 -4.62 -21.53 -15.29
C ASP A 727 -3.38 -21.46 -14.40
N LEU A 728 -3.05 -20.26 -13.87
CA LEU A 728 -1.99 -20.09 -12.85
C LEU A 728 -2.35 -20.86 -11.57
N LEU A 729 -3.60 -20.85 -11.14
CA LEU A 729 -4.04 -21.54 -9.93
C LEU A 729 -3.88 -23.07 -10.01
N GLN A 730 -3.74 -23.66 -11.20
CA GLN A 730 -3.44 -25.09 -11.36
C GLN A 730 -1.95 -25.40 -11.16
N GLY A 731 -1.12 -24.39 -11.01
CA GLY A 731 0.34 -24.49 -11.06
C GLY A 731 0.84 -24.49 -12.50
N ALA A 732 1.99 -23.86 -12.72
CA ALA A 732 2.54 -23.68 -14.05
C ALA A 732 4.07 -23.62 -14.03
N LYS A 733 4.67 -23.95 -15.19
CA LYS A 733 6.06 -23.63 -15.49
C LYS A 733 6.10 -22.73 -16.71
N LEU A 734 6.60 -21.50 -16.52
CA LEU A 734 6.82 -20.50 -17.57
C LEU A 734 8.32 -20.38 -17.81
N ASP A 735 8.77 -20.74 -19.02
CA ASP A 735 10.17 -20.59 -19.42
C ASP A 735 10.24 -19.49 -20.49
N PHE A 736 10.84 -18.36 -20.13
CA PHE A 736 11.10 -17.23 -21.01
C PHE A 736 12.51 -17.33 -21.58
N LYS A 737 12.63 -17.35 -22.89
CA LYS A 737 13.89 -17.13 -23.58
C LYS A 737 14.03 -15.65 -23.87
N MET A 738 14.95 -15.00 -23.18
CA MET A 738 15.17 -13.55 -23.28
C MET A 738 16.17 -13.22 -24.40
N SER A 739 16.07 -12.03 -25.00
CA SER A 739 16.97 -11.54 -26.05
C SER A 739 17.22 -10.03 -25.94
N GLU A 740 18.29 -9.55 -26.58
CA GLU A 740 18.61 -8.12 -26.73
C GLU A 740 17.86 -7.46 -27.89
N ALA A 741 17.43 -8.24 -28.87
CA ALA A 741 16.68 -7.78 -30.02
C ALA A 741 15.20 -8.18 -29.91
N PRO A 742 14.25 -7.29 -30.32
CA PRO A 742 12.83 -7.57 -30.24
C PRO A 742 12.41 -8.67 -31.25
N ASN A 743 11.66 -9.67 -30.78
CA ASN A 743 10.96 -10.60 -31.66
C ASN A 743 9.63 -9.97 -32.11
N LYS A 744 9.61 -9.38 -33.30
CA LYS A 744 8.44 -8.70 -33.88
C LYS A 744 7.39 -9.64 -34.47
N ASN A 745 7.60 -10.94 -34.40
CA ASN A 745 6.67 -11.96 -34.92
C ASN A 745 5.89 -12.68 -33.80
N ARG A 746 6.36 -12.60 -32.54
CA ARG A 746 5.68 -13.22 -31.40
C ARG A 746 4.51 -12.38 -30.94
N GLY A 747 3.36 -13.01 -30.65
CA GLY A 747 2.21 -12.38 -30.03
C GLY A 747 1.51 -11.30 -30.90
N THR A 748 1.59 -11.46 -32.24
CA THR A 748 1.06 -10.45 -33.18
C THR A 748 -0.27 -10.84 -33.80
N LYS A 749 -0.75 -12.05 -33.56
CA LYS A 749 -2.03 -12.51 -34.10
C LYS A 749 -3.19 -12.00 -33.23
N LYS A 750 -4.38 -11.94 -33.82
CA LYS A 750 -5.59 -11.48 -33.12
C LYS A 750 -5.90 -12.32 -31.88
N GLU A 751 -5.73 -13.64 -31.96
CA GLU A 751 -5.94 -14.58 -30.87
C GLU A 751 -4.89 -14.47 -29.75
N ASP A 752 -3.77 -13.81 -30.01
CA ASP A 752 -2.71 -13.56 -29.02
C ASP A 752 -2.98 -12.31 -28.17
N ALA A 753 -3.91 -11.46 -28.56
CA ALA A 753 -4.27 -10.26 -27.83
C ALA A 753 -5.02 -10.59 -26.53
N PRO A 754 -4.78 -9.83 -25.43
CA PRO A 754 -5.51 -10.01 -24.19
C PRO A 754 -7.01 -9.68 -24.31
N TYR A 755 -7.76 -9.98 -23.26
CA TYR A 755 -9.18 -9.70 -23.16
C TYR A 755 -9.53 -8.23 -23.45
N SER A 756 -10.64 -8.04 -24.19
CA SER A 756 -11.27 -6.74 -24.36
C SER A 756 -12.77 -6.92 -24.55
N PHE A 757 -13.58 -6.09 -23.91
CA PHE A 757 -15.03 -6.22 -23.87
C PHE A 757 -15.68 -6.17 -25.27
N SER A 758 -15.16 -5.35 -26.18
CA SER A 758 -15.64 -5.29 -27.59
C SER A 758 -15.46 -6.61 -28.35
N ASN A 759 -14.65 -7.52 -27.88
CA ASN A 759 -14.46 -8.85 -28.48
C ASN A 759 -15.47 -9.87 -28.00
N GLU A 760 -16.22 -9.60 -26.91
CA GLU A 760 -17.33 -10.45 -26.49
C GLU A 760 -18.50 -10.37 -27.48
N LYS A 761 -19.04 -11.52 -27.86
CA LYS A 761 -20.32 -11.56 -28.59
C LYS A 761 -21.40 -11.26 -27.56
N ILE A 762 -21.80 -10.00 -27.42
CA ILE A 762 -23.01 -9.63 -26.67
C ILE A 762 -24.17 -10.29 -27.38
N LYS A 763 -24.75 -11.34 -26.77
CA LYS A 763 -25.98 -11.98 -27.26
C LYS A 763 -27.08 -10.95 -27.14
N GLY A 764 -27.46 -10.30 -28.24
CA GLY A 764 -28.60 -9.38 -28.27
C GLY A 764 -28.32 -8.09 -29.06
N LYS A 765 -27.85 -8.18 -30.29
CA LYS A 765 -28.07 -7.21 -31.36
C LYS A 765 -28.57 -7.90 -32.58
#